data_9332f6929cb5799fa7faab3f53f39155
#
_entry.id   9332f6929cb5799fa7faab3f53f39155
#
_cell.length_a   1.000
_cell.length_b   1.000
_cell.length_c   1.000
_cell.angle_alpha   90.00
_cell.angle_beta   90.00
_cell.angle_gamma   90.00
#
_symmetry.space_group_name_H-M   'P 1'
#
loop_
_entity.id
_entity.type
_entity.pdbx_description
1 polymer ?
#
loop_
_entity_poly.entity_id
_entity_poly.type
_entity_poly.pdbx_seq_one_letter_code
_entity_poly.pdbx_strand_id
1 'polypeptide(L)'
;LAFDTIYAEGQRRYMESLSSYARQFLGQMEKPDVDSIEGLSPAISIDQKSTNRNPRSTVGTVTEIYDYFRLLYARVGIPHCPKCGKPISKQTVDQMVDRLMQLEERTRIQLLAPIVRGRKGEHAKIFQNAKKSGYVRVRVDGNVYDLSEDIPMEKNKKHNIEIVVDRLVVKPGIEKRLTDSIETTLNLADGLMMVDVIGGETLNFSQSFSCPDCGISIDEVEPRSFSFNNPFGACPVCHGLGYKMEFDVDLMIPDQKLSIAEGAIQVFGWQSSTDKKSYTRAILDALAREYHFDLETPFKDYPQEVKDVLLYGTGGREVKVYYKGQRGEGVYDVAFEGIIKNVGRRYREASQNMKAEYETFMTITPCDECHGQRLKQESLAVTVADKNIAEMCDMSVREMVSFLETMELSERQKLIGEQVLKEIKARIGFLNDVGLDYLTLSRATGTLSGGEAQRIRLATQIGSGLVGVAYILDEPSIGLHQRDNDKLIRTLKNLRDLGNTLIVVEHDEDTMLAADYIVDIGPKAGEYGGEVVATGTAKQIMKNKKSITGAYLSGKIKIPVPQVRRKPSGFLKVVGAQENNLKNIDVEIPLGIFTCVTGVSGSGKSSLVNQILYKRLAKELNRAKTKPGLHKDIEGFDQLDKIIAIDQSPIGRTPRSNPATYTGVFDQIRDLFAMTKDAKAKGYNKGRFSFNKKGGRCEACAGDGIIKIEMHFLPDVYVPCEVCHGKRYNRETLEVKYKGKSIYDVLNMTVEEACDFFSNIPSISRKMETLRDVGLGYIRLGQPSTELSGGEAQRIKLAAELSKRSTGKTIYILDEPTTGLHFADVHKLVDILARLTEGGNTVIVIEHNLDVIKTADYIIDMGPEGGSGGGTVVAAGTPEEICEVEKSYTGQYLKGILNR
;
A
#
# COMPACT_ATOMS: atom_id res chain seq x y z
N LEU A 1 5.60 22.31 -19.61
CA LEU A 1 5.64 23.72 -19.21
C LEU A 1 5.53 23.88 -17.67
N ALA A 2 4.50 23.34 -17.00
CA ALA A 2 4.30 23.55 -15.58
C ALA A 2 5.44 22.93 -14.73
N PHE A 3 5.78 21.67 -14.97
CA PHE A 3 6.78 20.93 -14.17
C PHE A 3 8.22 21.12 -14.68
N ASP A 4 8.47 20.81 -15.94
CA ASP A 4 9.84 20.81 -16.50
C ASP A 4 10.39 22.22 -16.78
N THR A 5 9.54 23.26 -16.73
CA THR A 5 9.94 24.64 -16.97
C THR A 5 9.71 25.51 -15.73
N ILE A 6 8.47 25.77 -15.33
CA ILE A 6 8.15 26.73 -14.26
C ILE A 6 8.64 26.19 -12.90
N TYR A 7 8.28 24.96 -12.55
CA TYR A 7 8.74 24.35 -11.30
C TYR A 7 10.26 24.15 -11.29
N ALA A 8 10.82 23.62 -12.36
CA ALA A 8 12.26 23.36 -12.48
C ALA A 8 13.08 24.65 -12.26
N GLU A 9 12.68 25.75 -12.90
CA GLU A 9 13.36 27.04 -12.73
C GLU A 9 13.13 27.62 -11.33
N GLY A 10 11.92 27.53 -10.78
CA GLY A 10 11.62 28.00 -9.43
C GLY A 10 12.45 27.25 -8.37
N GLN A 11 12.53 25.94 -8.50
CA GLN A 11 13.34 25.09 -7.63
C GLN A 11 14.84 25.35 -7.81
N ARG A 12 15.31 25.52 -9.06
CA ARG A 12 16.71 25.86 -9.35
C ARG A 12 17.14 27.15 -8.67
N ARG A 13 16.34 28.22 -8.78
CA ARG A 13 16.62 29.52 -8.12
C ARG A 13 16.60 29.43 -6.61
N TYR A 14 15.67 28.65 -6.05
CA TYR A 14 15.65 28.41 -4.62
C TYR A 14 16.93 27.68 -4.17
N MET A 15 17.33 26.64 -4.90
CA MET A 15 18.55 25.87 -4.63
C MET A 15 19.83 26.73 -4.73
N GLU A 16 19.89 27.66 -5.67
CA GLU A 16 21.03 28.60 -5.80
C GLU A 16 21.15 29.54 -4.60
N SER A 17 20.05 29.81 -3.91
CA SER A 17 20.06 30.63 -2.68
C SER A 17 20.60 29.89 -1.45
N LEU A 18 20.72 28.57 -1.50
CA LEU A 18 21.18 27.73 -0.40
C LEU A 18 22.72 27.69 -0.35
N SER A 19 23.25 27.27 0.80
CA SER A 19 24.70 27.09 0.99
C SER A 19 25.25 26.01 0.02
N SER A 20 26.53 26.11 -0.33
CA SER A 20 27.24 25.15 -1.20
C SER A 20 27.15 23.71 -0.65
N TYR A 21 27.13 23.54 0.67
CA TYR A 21 26.98 22.28 1.34
C TYR A 21 25.56 21.68 1.10
N ALA A 22 24.52 22.47 1.31
CA ALA A 22 23.13 22.02 1.06
C ALA A 22 22.90 21.66 -0.41
N ARG A 23 23.48 22.41 -1.37
CA ARG A 23 23.40 22.11 -2.80
C ARG A 23 23.98 20.75 -3.20
N GLN A 24 25.03 20.27 -2.52
CA GLN A 24 25.62 18.96 -2.80
C GLN A 24 24.68 17.78 -2.49
N PHE A 25 23.77 17.94 -1.52
CA PHE A 25 22.84 16.90 -1.11
C PHE A 25 21.53 16.90 -1.88
N LEU A 26 21.10 18.03 -2.42
CA LEU A 26 19.78 18.20 -3.01
C LEU A 26 19.74 17.99 -4.53
N GLY A 27 20.90 17.82 -5.17
CA GLY A 27 21.04 17.65 -6.61
C GLY A 27 20.82 18.97 -7.39
N GLN A 28 21.47 19.12 -8.54
CA GLN A 28 21.23 20.26 -9.43
C GLN A 28 20.14 19.89 -10.42
N MET A 29 19.10 20.73 -10.51
CA MET A 29 18.16 20.66 -11.62
C MET A 29 18.80 21.30 -12.86
N GLU A 30 18.62 20.69 -14.01
CA GLU A 30 19.03 21.25 -15.28
C GLU A 30 18.28 22.56 -15.53
N LYS A 31 18.96 23.55 -16.13
CA LYS A 31 18.32 24.80 -16.53
C LYS A 31 17.34 24.49 -17.65
N PRO A 32 16.07 24.86 -17.52
CA PRO A 32 15.11 24.68 -18.60
C PRO A 32 15.51 25.51 -19.83
N ASP A 33 15.22 25.00 -21.02
CA ASP A 33 15.48 25.66 -22.30
C ASP A 33 14.44 26.75 -22.55
N VAL A 34 14.72 27.93 -22.00
CA VAL A 34 13.87 29.11 -22.08
C VAL A 34 14.75 30.36 -22.16
N ASP A 35 14.26 31.41 -22.84
CA ASP A 35 14.97 32.69 -22.97
C ASP A 35 15.03 33.40 -21.62
N SER A 36 13.89 33.55 -20.91
CA SER A 36 13.82 34.16 -19.58
C SER A 36 12.50 33.79 -18.87
N ILE A 37 12.55 33.77 -17.53
CA ILE A 37 11.38 33.72 -16.65
C ILE A 37 11.55 34.79 -15.58
N GLU A 38 10.56 35.68 -15.46
CA GLU A 38 10.55 36.75 -14.46
C GLU A 38 9.38 36.59 -13.48
N GLY A 39 9.50 37.14 -12.26
CA GLY A 39 8.43 37.16 -11.25
C GLY A 39 8.13 35.80 -10.62
N LEU A 40 9.07 34.84 -10.68
CA LEU A 40 8.85 33.49 -10.19
C LEU A 40 8.97 33.42 -8.66
N SER A 41 7.89 32.99 -8.00
CA SER A 41 7.87 32.67 -6.57
C SER A 41 8.56 31.31 -6.30
N PRO A 42 8.97 31.01 -5.04
CA PRO A 42 9.36 29.66 -4.66
C PRO A 42 8.27 28.66 -5.07
N ALA A 43 8.65 27.57 -5.71
CA ALA A 43 7.72 26.63 -6.29
C ALA A 43 7.71 25.29 -5.54
N ILE A 44 6.52 24.73 -5.32
CA ILE A 44 6.30 23.39 -4.73
C ILE A 44 5.52 22.55 -5.72
N SER A 45 6.06 21.38 -6.05
CA SER A 45 5.42 20.42 -6.94
C SER A 45 4.67 19.35 -6.15
N ILE A 46 3.45 19.05 -6.57
CA ILE A 46 2.62 17.95 -6.05
C ILE A 46 2.25 17.06 -7.23
N ASP A 47 3.17 16.16 -7.57
CA ASP A 47 3.03 15.22 -8.67
C ASP A 47 2.40 13.89 -8.24
N GLN A 48 2.04 13.07 -9.24
CA GLN A 48 1.39 11.78 -9.06
C GLN A 48 2.38 10.60 -8.90
N LYS A 49 3.66 10.82 -9.23
CA LYS A 49 4.61 9.74 -9.60
C LYS A 49 5.22 8.90 -8.49
N SER A 50 5.03 9.16 -7.19
CA SER A 50 5.73 8.36 -6.19
C SER A 50 4.87 7.96 -5.00
N THR A 51 4.29 6.77 -5.05
CA THR A 51 3.91 6.07 -3.83
C THR A 51 5.19 5.57 -3.14
N ASN A 52 5.43 6.01 -1.92
CA ASN A 52 6.52 5.50 -1.11
C ASN A 52 6.28 4.01 -0.82
N ARG A 53 7.14 3.13 -1.35
CA ARG A 53 7.02 1.67 -1.15
C ARG A 53 7.62 1.18 0.17
N ASN A 54 8.05 2.08 1.04
CA ASN A 54 8.55 1.68 2.35
C ASN A 54 7.42 1.07 3.18
N PRO A 55 7.50 -0.21 3.61
CA PRO A 55 6.43 -0.88 4.33
C PRO A 55 6.15 -0.29 5.72
N ARG A 56 7.05 0.55 6.23
CA ARG A 56 6.88 1.26 7.50
C ARG A 56 6.21 2.63 7.37
N SER A 57 6.10 3.16 6.15
CA SER A 57 5.42 4.43 5.92
C SER A 57 3.91 4.27 5.98
N THR A 58 3.25 5.09 6.80
CA THR A 58 1.79 5.15 6.94
C THR A 58 1.29 6.56 6.63
N VAL A 59 -0.03 6.71 6.44
CA VAL A 59 -0.65 8.03 6.29
C VAL A 59 -0.24 8.94 7.46
N GLY A 60 -0.33 8.45 8.69
CA GLY A 60 0.04 9.22 9.89
C GLY A 60 1.50 9.68 9.92
N THR A 61 2.44 8.88 9.41
CA THR A 61 3.87 9.26 9.38
C THR A 61 4.19 10.25 8.25
N VAL A 62 3.54 10.13 7.10
CA VAL A 62 3.78 11.05 5.96
C VAL A 62 3.14 12.42 6.21
N THR A 63 2.03 12.47 6.94
CA THR A 63 1.36 13.72 7.34
C THR A 63 1.95 14.35 8.60
N GLU A 64 2.94 13.69 9.22
CA GLU A 64 3.54 14.06 10.51
C GLU A 64 2.56 14.01 11.69
N ILE A 65 1.29 13.68 11.49
CA ILE A 65 0.27 13.61 12.55
C ILE A 65 0.68 12.58 13.62
N TYR A 66 1.31 11.49 13.21
CA TYR A 66 1.81 10.45 14.11
C TYR A 66 2.85 10.97 15.10
N ASP A 67 3.70 11.92 14.70
CA ASP A 67 4.70 12.51 15.58
C ASP A 67 4.06 13.39 16.66
N TYR A 68 2.99 14.10 16.32
CA TYR A 68 2.19 14.83 17.30
C TYR A 68 1.45 13.87 18.24
N PHE A 69 0.93 12.73 17.78
CA PHE A 69 0.36 11.72 18.66
C PHE A 69 1.39 11.13 19.61
N ARG A 70 2.59 10.82 19.14
CA ARG A 70 3.68 10.33 20.00
C ARG A 70 3.98 11.33 21.12
N LEU A 71 3.98 12.63 20.81
CA LEU A 71 4.17 13.69 21.80
C LEU A 71 2.98 13.76 22.77
N LEU A 72 1.75 13.72 22.26
CA LEU A 72 0.54 13.73 23.07
C LEU A 72 0.53 12.57 24.08
N TYR A 73 0.70 11.33 23.60
CA TYR A 73 0.70 10.14 24.45
C TYR A 73 1.83 10.14 25.47
N ALA A 74 3.00 10.68 25.14
CA ALA A 74 4.11 10.79 26.08
C ALA A 74 3.87 11.84 27.18
N ARG A 75 3.04 12.86 26.95
CA ARG A 75 2.83 13.98 27.87
C ARG A 75 1.53 13.90 28.67
N VAL A 76 0.47 13.40 28.06
CA VAL A 76 -0.87 13.33 28.70
C VAL A 76 -1.41 11.91 28.82
N GLY A 77 -0.73 10.92 28.25
CA GLY A 77 -1.14 9.52 28.31
C GLY A 77 -1.08 8.95 29.73
N ILE A 78 -2.04 8.10 30.04
CA ILE A 78 -2.12 7.37 31.30
C ILE A 78 -1.61 5.95 31.07
N PRO A 79 -0.47 5.56 31.65
CA PRO A 79 0.03 4.19 31.55
C PRO A 79 -0.85 3.20 32.32
N HIS A 80 -1.11 2.06 31.74
CA HIS A 80 -1.82 0.94 32.37
C HIS A 80 -0.92 -0.31 32.38
N CYS A 81 -1.20 -1.22 33.30
CA CYS A 81 -0.52 -2.50 33.34
C CYS A 81 -0.96 -3.35 32.14
N PRO A 82 -0.05 -3.82 31.25
CA PRO A 82 -0.42 -4.63 30.10
C PRO A 82 -1.04 -5.98 30.47
N LYS A 83 -0.91 -6.43 31.75
CA LYS A 83 -1.45 -7.69 32.23
C LYS A 83 -2.82 -7.56 32.91
N CYS A 84 -3.00 -6.59 33.80
CA CYS A 84 -4.21 -6.45 34.59
C CYS A 84 -5.05 -5.21 34.25
N GLY A 85 -4.56 -4.34 33.34
CA GLY A 85 -5.28 -3.14 32.90
C GLY A 85 -5.36 -2.01 33.95
N LYS A 86 -4.84 -2.16 35.15
CA LYS A 86 -4.89 -1.10 36.17
C LYS A 86 -3.99 0.07 35.78
N PRO A 87 -4.42 1.32 36.06
CA PRO A 87 -3.58 2.49 35.81
C PRO A 87 -2.33 2.47 36.68
N ILE A 88 -1.21 2.87 36.11
CA ILE A 88 0.09 2.94 36.81
C ILE A 88 0.50 4.40 36.88
N SER A 89 0.83 4.88 38.08
CA SER A 89 1.31 6.24 38.31
C SER A 89 2.62 6.24 39.10
N LYS A 90 3.50 7.18 38.79
CA LYS A 90 4.64 7.51 39.69
C LYS A 90 4.07 8.20 40.94
N GLN A 91 4.54 7.77 42.11
CA GLN A 91 4.24 8.40 43.38
C GLN A 91 5.53 9.04 43.92
N THR A 92 5.45 10.29 44.35
CA THR A 92 6.56 10.91 45.06
C THR A 92 6.59 10.42 46.53
N VAL A 93 7.74 10.50 47.18
CA VAL A 93 7.88 10.14 48.57
C VAL A 93 6.89 10.91 49.44
N ASP A 94 6.71 12.22 49.17
CA ASP A 94 5.77 13.06 49.91
C ASP A 94 4.32 12.55 49.79
N GLN A 95 3.90 12.18 48.54
CA GLN A 95 2.58 11.60 48.31
C GLN A 95 2.38 10.26 49.05
N MET A 96 3.44 9.46 49.16
CA MET A 96 3.39 8.20 49.92
C MET A 96 3.24 8.48 51.42
N VAL A 97 4.00 9.45 51.95
CA VAL A 97 3.89 9.93 53.33
C VAL A 97 2.48 10.44 53.61
N ASP A 98 1.98 11.37 52.80
CA ASP A 98 0.63 11.94 52.96
C ASP A 98 -0.45 10.85 52.97
N ARG A 99 -0.33 9.86 52.07
CA ARG A 99 -1.29 8.75 51.99
C ARG A 99 -1.24 7.87 53.23
N LEU A 100 -0.05 7.62 53.78
CA LEU A 100 0.10 6.81 55.01
C LEU A 100 -0.32 7.58 56.24
N MET A 101 -0.15 8.90 56.28
CA MET A 101 -0.61 9.78 57.35
C MET A 101 -2.14 9.97 57.40
N GLN A 102 -2.85 9.64 56.32
CA GLN A 102 -4.32 9.61 56.24
C GLN A 102 -4.93 8.36 56.93
N LEU A 103 -4.11 7.36 57.28
CA LEU A 103 -4.59 6.18 58.03
C LEU A 103 -5.02 6.64 59.43
N GLU A 104 -5.89 5.83 60.05
CA GLU A 104 -6.34 6.14 61.43
C GLU A 104 -5.17 6.23 62.42
N GLU A 105 -5.26 7.19 63.35
CA GLU A 105 -4.26 7.35 64.42
C GLU A 105 -4.09 6.06 65.23
N ARG A 106 -2.83 5.69 65.53
CA ARG A 106 -2.41 4.46 66.17
C ARG A 106 -2.44 3.19 65.33
N THR A 107 -2.72 3.31 64.02
CA THR A 107 -2.55 2.21 63.07
C THR A 107 -1.11 1.75 63.05
N ARG A 108 -0.90 0.42 63.16
CA ARG A 108 0.44 -0.19 63.10
C ARG A 108 0.73 -0.56 61.64
N ILE A 109 1.81 -0.03 61.09
CA ILE A 109 2.26 -0.28 59.71
C ILE A 109 3.66 -0.89 59.68
N GLN A 110 3.92 -1.71 58.69
CA GLN A 110 5.19 -2.34 58.49
C GLN A 110 5.64 -2.05 57.03
N LEU A 111 6.78 -1.37 56.86
CA LEU A 111 7.34 -1.06 55.54
C LEU A 111 8.17 -2.25 55.07
N LEU A 112 7.88 -2.70 53.83
CA LEU A 112 8.42 -3.92 53.24
C LEU A 112 9.07 -3.57 51.89
N ALA A 113 10.32 -3.99 51.72
CA ALA A 113 11.04 -3.92 50.44
C ALA A 113 10.91 -5.24 49.67
N PRO A 114 10.12 -5.30 48.56
CA PRO A 114 9.94 -6.53 47.81
C PRO A 114 11.14 -6.81 46.91
N ILE A 115 12.03 -7.72 47.32
CA ILE A 115 13.27 -8.07 46.62
C ILE A 115 13.07 -9.19 45.60
N VAL A 116 12.24 -10.20 45.94
CA VAL A 116 11.92 -11.31 45.06
C VAL A 116 10.41 -11.41 44.89
N ARG A 117 9.98 -11.50 43.62
CA ARG A 117 8.57 -11.65 43.26
C ARG A 117 8.38 -12.84 42.34
N GLY A 118 7.76 -13.90 42.82
CA GLY A 118 7.37 -15.05 42.00
C GLY A 118 8.53 -15.78 41.32
N ARG A 119 9.75 -15.75 41.88
CA ARG A 119 10.94 -16.43 41.29
C ARG A 119 11.24 -17.71 42.04
N LYS A 120 11.66 -18.76 41.31
CA LYS A 120 12.13 -20.03 41.86
C LYS A 120 13.55 -19.90 42.38
N GLY A 121 13.88 -20.58 43.46
CA GLY A 121 15.23 -20.66 44.07
C GLY A 121 15.22 -20.55 45.54
N GLU A 122 16.34 -20.91 46.18
CA GLU A 122 16.56 -20.86 47.65
C GLU A 122 16.96 -19.46 48.15
N HIS A 123 17.34 -18.56 47.27
CA HIS A 123 17.67 -17.16 47.48
C HIS A 123 18.60 -16.84 48.67
N ALA A 124 19.46 -17.79 49.09
CA ALA A 124 20.33 -17.72 50.27
C ALA A 124 21.21 -16.45 50.32
N LYS A 125 21.70 -15.97 49.12
CA LYS A 125 22.49 -14.74 49.03
C LYS A 125 21.72 -13.49 49.45
N ILE A 126 20.41 -13.44 49.18
CA ILE A 126 19.54 -12.30 49.55
C ILE A 126 19.44 -12.19 51.05
N PHE A 127 19.19 -13.29 51.76
CA PHE A 127 19.14 -13.33 53.20
C PHE A 127 20.48 -12.95 53.84
N GLN A 128 21.61 -13.44 53.27
CA GLN A 128 22.92 -13.08 53.76
C GLN A 128 23.22 -11.58 53.57
N ASN A 129 22.85 -11.00 52.44
CA ASN A 129 23.03 -9.58 52.17
C ASN A 129 22.17 -8.72 53.08
N ALA A 130 20.90 -9.08 53.26
CA ALA A 130 19.99 -8.40 54.16
C ALA A 130 20.49 -8.42 55.63
N LYS A 131 21.01 -9.55 56.09
CA LYS A 131 21.63 -9.69 57.41
C LYS A 131 22.89 -8.83 57.55
N LYS A 132 23.76 -8.81 56.53
CA LYS A 132 24.96 -7.96 56.54
C LYS A 132 24.62 -6.46 56.54
N SER A 133 23.52 -6.05 55.90
CA SER A 133 23.03 -4.68 55.92
C SER A 133 22.27 -4.27 57.17
N GLY A 134 22.19 -5.17 58.18
CA GLY A 134 21.63 -4.86 59.48
C GLY A 134 20.11 -5.08 59.61
N TYR A 135 19.45 -5.64 58.60
CA TYR A 135 18.03 -5.99 58.71
C TYR A 135 17.87 -7.24 59.61
N VAL A 136 16.79 -7.28 60.35
CA VAL A 136 16.51 -8.33 61.31
C VAL A 136 15.46 -9.32 60.87
N ARG A 137 14.51 -8.84 60.00
CA ARG A 137 13.34 -9.64 59.63
C ARG A 137 13.08 -9.59 58.12
N VAL A 138 12.51 -10.69 57.66
CA VAL A 138 12.08 -10.86 56.27
C VAL A 138 10.70 -11.51 56.25
N ARG A 139 9.85 -11.11 55.30
CA ARG A 139 8.59 -11.80 55.03
C ARG A 139 8.80 -12.69 53.81
N VAL A 140 8.50 -13.97 53.91
CA VAL A 140 8.61 -14.97 52.87
C VAL A 140 7.23 -15.61 52.69
N ASP A 141 6.69 -15.53 51.48
CA ASP A 141 5.38 -16.08 51.12
C ASP A 141 4.28 -15.69 52.12
N GLY A 142 4.32 -14.43 52.63
CA GLY A 142 3.36 -13.89 53.61
C GLY A 142 3.70 -14.13 55.08
N ASN A 143 4.68 -14.99 55.40
CA ASN A 143 5.10 -15.29 56.76
C ASN A 143 6.35 -14.50 57.15
N VAL A 144 6.38 -13.91 58.32
CA VAL A 144 7.53 -13.13 58.83
C VAL A 144 8.47 -14.07 59.60
N TYR A 145 9.76 -14.05 59.19
CA TYR A 145 10.86 -14.80 59.78
C TYR A 145 11.93 -13.87 60.34
N ASP A 146 12.66 -14.30 61.34
CA ASP A 146 13.87 -13.63 61.79
C ASP A 146 15.05 -14.09 60.92
N LEU A 147 15.92 -13.20 60.48
CA LEU A 147 17.07 -13.53 59.64
C LEU A 147 18.16 -14.30 60.40
N SER A 148 18.02 -14.47 61.70
CA SER A 148 18.86 -15.37 62.51
C SER A 148 18.43 -16.84 62.44
N GLU A 149 17.20 -17.11 62.04
CA GLU A 149 16.63 -18.45 61.92
C GLU A 149 16.85 -19.07 60.55
N ASP A 150 16.75 -20.40 60.45
CA ASP A 150 16.76 -21.10 59.18
C ASP A 150 15.41 -20.96 58.49
N ILE A 151 15.39 -20.25 57.37
CA ILE A 151 14.16 -19.98 56.60
C ILE A 151 13.95 -21.12 55.61
N PRO A 152 12.83 -21.87 55.71
CA PRO A 152 12.58 -23.02 54.81
C PRO A 152 12.25 -22.54 53.41
N MET A 153 13.11 -22.89 52.42
CA MET A 153 12.95 -22.49 50.99
C MET A 153 12.95 -23.73 50.09
N GLU A 154 11.96 -23.79 49.21
CA GLU A 154 11.86 -24.87 48.20
C GLU A 154 12.40 -24.41 46.85
N LYS A 155 13.49 -25.04 46.38
CA LYS A 155 14.22 -24.67 45.14
C LYS A 155 13.31 -24.60 43.89
N ASN A 156 12.29 -25.45 43.83
CA ASN A 156 11.41 -25.54 42.65
C ASN A 156 10.10 -24.75 42.76
N LYS A 157 9.84 -24.12 43.87
CA LYS A 157 8.66 -23.30 44.13
C LYS A 157 8.95 -21.84 43.88
N LYS A 158 7.95 -21.10 43.47
CA LYS A 158 8.04 -19.64 43.29
C LYS A 158 7.85 -18.98 44.64
N HIS A 159 8.79 -18.12 45.03
CA HIS A 159 8.76 -17.41 46.33
C HIS A 159 8.65 -15.91 46.13
N ASN A 160 8.00 -15.27 47.12
CA ASN A 160 8.02 -13.81 47.31
C ASN A 160 8.82 -13.52 48.59
N ILE A 161 9.78 -12.60 48.48
CA ILE A 161 10.65 -12.24 49.60
C ILE A 161 10.63 -10.70 49.73
N GLU A 162 10.16 -10.23 50.88
CA GLU A 162 10.16 -8.83 51.23
C GLU A 162 11.00 -8.60 52.51
N ILE A 163 11.93 -7.62 52.46
CA ILE A 163 12.70 -7.23 53.64
C ILE A 163 11.87 -6.26 54.46
N VAL A 164 11.74 -6.52 55.76
CA VAL A 164 11.09 -5.61 56.72
C VAL A 164 12.07 -4.48 57.06
N VAL A 165 11.81 -3.28 56.52
CA VAL A 165 12.69 -2.10 56.70
C VAL A 165 12.39 -1.40 58.04
N ASP A 166 11.12 -1.09 58.29
CA ASP A 166 10.72 -0.44 59.56
C ASP A 166 9.30 -0.86 59.98
N ARG A 167 9.02 -0.67 61.27
CA ARG A 167 7.70 -0.86 61.89
C ARG A 167 7.32 0.39 62.64
N LEU A 168 6.24 1.02 62.23
CA LEU A 168 5.80 2.31 62.69
C LEU A 168 4.36 2.29 63.20
N VAL A 169 4.04 3.24 64.05
CA VAL A 169 2.68 3.52 64.45
C VAL A 169 2.30 4.90 63.97
N VAL A 170 1.25 5.03 63.21
CA VAL A 170 0.78 6.29 62.66
C VAL A 170 0.36 7.21 63.80
N LYS A 171 1.05 8.35 63.92
CA LYS A 171 0.79 9.42 64.86
C LYS A 171 1.39 10.72 64.35
N PRO A 172 0.85 11.86 64.76
CA PRO A 172 1.44 13.16 64.43
C PRO A 172 2.93 13.23 64.90
N GLY A 173 3.77 13.80 63.99
CA GLY A 173 5.22 13.98 64.22
C GLY A 173 6.12 12.82 63.84
N ILE A 174 5.61 11.79 63.15
CA ILE A 174 6.47 10.70 62.61
C ILE A 174 6.91 10.94 61.15
N GLU A 175 6.47 12.02 60.50
CA GLU A 175 6.63 12.30 59.08
C GLU A 175 8.09 12.18 58.65
N LYS A 176 9.03 12.78 59.38
CA LYS A 176 10.46 12.70 59.08
C LYS A 176 10.99 11.28 59.07
N ARG A 177 10.69 10.49 60.13
CA ARG A 177 11.12 9.09 60.23
C ARG A 177 10.45 8.22 59.14
N LEU A 178 9.17 8.49 58.87
CA LEU A 178 8.44 7.81 57.81
C LEU A 178 9.06 8.08 56.46
N THR A 179 9.44 9.34 56.15
CA THR A 179 10.15 9.71 54.90
C THR A 179 11.47 8.96 54.76
N ASP A 180 12.33 8.97 55.82
CA ASP A 180 13.61 8.27 55.81
C ASP A 180 13.44 6.75 55.57
N SER A 181 12.44 6.16 56.22
CA SER A 181 12.12 4.71 56.07
C SER A 181 11.56 4.38 54.68
N ILE A 182 10.73 5.28 54.08
CA ILE A 182 10.23 5.14 52.72
C ILE A 182 11.37 5.20 51.73
N GLU A 183 12.26 6.23 51.81
CA GLU A 183 13.41 6.37 50.95
C GLU A 183 14.33 5.15 51.01
N THR A 184 14.58 4.63 52.21
CA THR A 184 15.38 3.44 52.43
C THR A 184 14.73 2.20 51.77
N THR A 185 13.42 2.07 51.90
CA THR A 185 12.66 0.95 51.33
C THR A 185 12.67 1.00 49.82
N LEU A 186 12.45 2.18 49.23
CA LEU A 186 12.45 2.42 47.79
C LEU A 186 13.82 2.17 47.16
N ASN A 187 14.90 2.64 47.81
CA ASN A 187 16.28 2.39 47.38
C ASN A 187 16.65 0.90 47.41
N LEU A 188 16.15 0.14 48.38
CA LEU A 188 16.42 -1.29 48.54
C LEU A 188 15.68 -2.15 47.51
N ALA A 189 14.50 -1.73 47.05
CA ALA A 189 13.62 -2.48 46.16
C ALA A 189 13.38 -1.77 44.81
N ASP A 190 14.38 -1.06 44.29
CA ASP A 190 14.35 -0.40 42.95
C ASP A 190 13.08 0.43 42.73
N GLY A 191 12.74 1.26 43.74
CA GLY A 191 11.59 2.18 43.65
C GLY A 191 10.23 1.57 44.01
N LEU A 192 10.20 0.36 44.58
CA LEU A 192 8.99 -0.30 45.01
C LEU A 192 8.91 -0.38 46.57
N MET A 193 7.72 -0.24 47.12
CA MET A 193 7.45 -0.38 48.53
C MET A 193 6.09 -1.01 48.73
N MET A 194 6.02 -1.93 49.71
CA MET A 194 4.77 -2.46 50.21
C MET A 194 4.62 -2.01 51.68
N VAL A 195 3.43 -1.64 52.08
CA VAL A 195 3.11 -1.28 53.46
C VAL A 195 2.03 -2.21 53.94
N ASP A 196 2.40 -3.07 54.89
CA ASP A 196 1.47 -3.98 55.51
C ASP A 196 0.79 -3.27 56.71
N VAL A 197 -0.50 -3.07 56.62
CA VAL A 197 -1.31 -2.51 57.72
C VAL A 197 -1.72 -3.67 58.60
N ILE A 198 -1.15 -3.76 59.81
CA ILE A 198 -1.37 -4.89 60.71
C ILE A 198 -2.84 -4.96 61.10
N GLY A 199 -3.52 -6.01 60.61
CA GLY A 199 -4.97 -6.18 60.78
C GLY A 199 -5.83 -5.56 59.67
N GLY A 200 -5.22 -5.05 58.64
CA GLY A 200 -5.86 -4.44 57.46
C GLY A 200 -5.27 -4.95 56.12
N GLU A 201 -5.41 -4.16 55.09
CA GLU A 201 -4.91 -4.46 53.76
C GLU A 201 -3.45 -4.06 53.56
N THR A 202 -2.73 -4.74 52.68
CA THR A 202 -1.38 -4.33 52.21
C THR A 202 -1.49 -3.27 51.16
N LEU A 203 -0.90 -2.10 51.40
CA LEU A 203 -0.82 -1.00 50.43
C LEU A 203 0.46 -1.12 49.60
N ASN A 204 0.35 -0.95 48.31
CA ASN A 204 1.48 -1.00 47.38
C ASN A 204 1.78 0.39 46.84
N PHE A 205 3.05 0.78 46.85
CA PHE A 205 3.56 2.06 46.36
C PHE A 205 4.69 1.86 45.36
N SER A 206 4.80 2.78 44.41
CA SER A 206 5.88 2.76 43.42
C SER A 206 6.36 4.16 43.06
N GLN A 207 7.67 4.33 43.07
CA GLN A 207 8.33 5.54 42.58
C GLN A 207 8.59 5.50 41.07
N SER A 208 8.59 4.30 40.48
CA SER A 208 8.67 4.06 39.04
C SER A 208 7.31 3.67 38.46
N PHE A 209 7.17 3.70 37.13
CA PHE A 209 5.96 3.17 36.44
C PHE A 209 5.92 1.65 36.53
N SER A 210 5.58 1.11 37.70
CA SER A 210 5.45 -0.34 37.88
C SER A 210 4.10 -0.72 38.47
N CYS A 211 3.58 -1.87 38.02
CA CYS A 211 2.34 -2.42 38.54
C CYS A 211 2.64 -3.11 39.87
N PRO A 212 2.04 -2.67 40.99
CA PRO A 212 2.28 -3.29 42.32
C PRO A 212 1.79 -4.74 42.34
N ASP A 213 0.74 -5.10 41.63
CA ASP A 213 0.13 -6.44 41.64
C ASP A 213 0.86 -7.44 40.75
N CYS A 214 1.22 -7.00 39.54
CA CYS A 214 1.82 -7.88 38.51
C CYS A 214 3.36 -7.86 38.50
N GLY A 215 3.98 -6.89 39.18
CA GLY A 215 5.43 -6.73 39.19
C GLY A 215 6.04 -6.32 37.85
N ILE A 216 5.22 -5.87 36.90
CA ILE A 216 5.69 -5.37 35.60
C ILE A 216 6.11 -3.91 35.77
N SER A 217 7.33 -3.59 35.36
CA SER A 217 7.83 -2.22 35.28
C SER A 217 7.75 -1.75 33.83
N ILE A 218 7.21 -0.56 33.63
CA ILE A 218 7.21 0.13 32.33
C ILE A 218 8.32 1.17 32.38
N ASP A 219 9.16 1.21 31.34
CA ASP A 219 10.17 2.23 31.17
C ASP A 219 9.51 3.62 31.12
N GLU A 220 10.29 4.66 31.31
CA GLU A 220 9.79 6.03 31.23
C GLU A 220 9.10 6.27 29.88
N VAL A 221 7.86 6.78 29.94
CA VAL A 221 7.05 7.01 28.75
C VAL A 221 7.54 8.25 28.02
N GLU A 222 8.28 8.02 26.94
CA GLU A 222 8.85 9.05 26.06
C GLU A 222 8.26 8.96 24.66
N PRO A 223 8.38 10.01 23.81
CA PRO A 223 7.91 9.95 22.42
C PRO A 223 8.52 8.79 21.62
N ARG A 224 9.75 8.37 21.93
CA ARG A 224 10.41 7.21 21.28
C ARG A 224 9.74 5.87 21.61
N SER A 225 9.08 5.76 22.77
CA SER A 225 8.34 4.56 23.19
C SER A 225 7.15 4.26 22.27
N PHE A 226 6.65 5.24 21.55
CA PHE A 226 5.56 5.11 20.58
C PHE A 226 6.04 5.05 19.13
N SER A 227 7.34 4.96 18.88
CA SER A 227 7.88 4.86 17.53
C SER A 227 8.03 3.40 17.10
N PHE A 228 7.26 2.95 16.13
CA PHE A 228 7.43 1.63 15.53
C PHE A 228 8.67 1.53 14.61
N ASN A 229 9.34 2.65 14.31
CA ASN A 229 10.62 2.68 13.60
C ASN A 229 11.84 2.63 14.54
N ASN A 230 11.60 2.65 15.85
CA ASN A 230 12.64 2.63 16.87
C ASN A 230 12.52 1.33 17.71
N PRO A 231 13.61 0.61 17.98
CA PRO A 231 13.60 -0.61 18.79
C PRO A 231 12.99 -0.44 20.19
N PHE A 232 12.98 0.78 20.76
CA PHE A 232 12.35 1.06 22.05
C PHE A 232 10.83 0.88 22.04
N GLY A 233 10.16 1.26 20.95
CA GLY A 233 8.70 1.18 20.83
C GLY A 233 8.21 0.04 19.93
N ALA A 234 9.02 -0.41 18.98
CA ALA A 234 8.63 -1.41 18.01
C ALA A 234 8.36 -2.79 18.65
N CYS A 235 7.33 -3.48 18.17
CA CYS A 235 7.08 -4.88 18.51
C CYS A 235 8.34 -5.73 18.22
N PRO A 236 8.82 -6.54 19.20
CA PRO A 236 10.07 -7.29 19.03
C PRO A 236 9.98 -8.41 18.00
N VAL A 237 8.78 -8.89 17.67
CA VAL A 237 8.54 -9.99 16.73
C VAL A 237 8.52 -9.50 15.28
N CYS A 238 7.75 -8.46 14.96
CA CYS A 238 7.63 -7.92 13.62
C CYS A 238 8.52 -6.69 13.36
N HIS A 239 9.29 -6.25 14.34
CA HIS A 239 10.16 -5.08 14.25
C HIS A 239 9.45 -3.81 13.72
N GLY A 240 8.20 -3.62 14.13
CA GLY A 240 7.40 -2.45 13.77
C GLY A 240 6.68 -2.53 12.42
N LEU A 241 6.71 -3.67 11.74
CA LEU A 241 5.97 -3.87 10.49
C LEU A 241 4.47 -4.08 10.72
N GLY A 242 4.09 -4.69 11.84
CA GLY A 242 2.70 -5.04 12.17
C GLY A 242 2.23 -6.34 11.51
N TYR A 243 2.99 -6.89 10.60
CA TYR A 243 2.65 -8.11 9.87
C TYR A 243 3.86 -9.01 9.65
N LYS A 244 3.59 -10.24 9.27
CA LYS A 244 4.56 -11.22 8.80
C LYS A 244 4.23 -11.61 7.37
N MET A 245 5.25 -11.97 6.60
CA MET A 245 5.09 -12.62 5.31
C MET A 245 5.28 -14.12 5.51
N GLU A 246 4.26 -14.90 5.24
CA GLU A 246 4.25 -16.35 5.42
C GLU A 246 3.88 -17.05 4.12
N PHE A 247 4.46 -18.23 3.89
CA PHE A 247 4.11 -19.05 2.73
C PHE A 247 2.67 -19.54 2.86
N ASP A 248 1.86 -19.25 1.84
CA ASP A 248 0.45 -19.62 1.80
C ASP A 248 0.27 -20.95 1.06
N VAL A 249 -0.35 -21.90 1.73
CA VAL A 249 -0.60 -23.23 1.17
C VAL A 249 -1.44 -23.17 -0.10
N ASP A 250 -2.44 -22.28 -0.15
CA ASP A 250 -3.31 -22.11 -1.32
C ASP A 250 -2.57 -21.52 -2.53
N LEU A 251 -1.52 -20.72 -2.28
CA LEU A 251 -0.66 -20.20 -3.34
C LEU A 251 0.39 -21.24 -3.78
N MET A 252 0.90 -22.06 -2.84
CA MET A 252 1.86 -23.13 -3.15
C MET A 252 1.19 -24.31 -3.85
N ILE A 253 -0.08 -24.57 -3.53
CA ILE A 253 -0.90 -25.69 -4.06
C ILE A 253 -2.22 -25.08 -4.58
N PRO A 254 -2.19 -24.37 -5.71
CA PRO A 254 -3.33 -23.58 -6.17
C PRO A 254 -4.53 -24.42 -6.66
N ASP A 255 -4.26 -25.63 -7.12
CA ASP A 255 -5.30 -26.61 -7.49
C ASP A 255 -5.16 -27.86 -6.64
N GLN A 256 -5.93 -27.90 -5.57
CA GLN A 256 -5.94 -29.04 -4.64
C GLN A 256 -6.69 -30.28 -5.19
N LYS A 257 -7.32 -30.18 -6.37
CA LYS A 257 -7.92 -31.32 -7.09
C LYS A 257 -6.87 -32.16 -7.82
N LEU A 258 -5.70 -31.59 -8.06
CA LEU A 258 -4.56 -32.32 -8.62
C LEU A 258 -3.86 -33.14 -7.55
N SER A 259 -3.31 -34.26 -7.96
CA SER A 259 -2.40 -35.04 -7.14
C SER A 259 -0.97 -34.47 -7.16
N ILE A 260 -0.11 -34.91 -6.26
CA ILE A 260 1.32 -34.53 -6.24
C ILE A 260 2.01 -34.99 -7.53
N ALA A 261 1.64 -36.19 -8.02
CA ALA A 261 2.17 -36.73 -9.27
C ALA A 261 1.76 -35.92 -10.51
N GLU A 262 0.58 -35.30 -10.49
CA GLU A 262 0.10 -34.41 -11.54
C GLU A 262 0.63 -32.97 -11.41
N GLY A 263 1.35 -32.66 -10.33
CA GLY A 263 1.98 -31.35 -10.11
C GLY A 263 1.17 -30.38 -9.28
N ALA A 264 0.44 -30.83 -8.29
CA ALA A 264 -0.28 -29.98 -7.35
C ALA A 264 0.65 -28.93 -6.69
N ILE A 265 1.89 -29.30 -6.38
CA ILE A 265 2.88 -28.44 -5.72
C ILE A 265 3.59 -27.56 -6.76
N GLN A 266 3.32 -26.26 -6.75
CA GLN A 266 3.79 -25.29 -7.73
C GLN A 266 4.97 -24.44 -7.27
N VAL A 267 5.33 -24.49 -5.99
CA VAL A 267 6.40 -23.67 -5.42
C VAL A 267 7.79 -24.10 -5.92
N PHE A 268 8.67 -23.13 -6.10
CA PHE A 268 10.02 -23.38 -6.61
C PHE A 268 10.79 -24.40 -5.79
N GLY A 269 11.47 -25.30 -6.52
CA GLY A 269 12.22 -26.39 -5.96
C GLY A 269 11.40 -27.66 -5.69
N TRP A 270 10.07 -27.61 -5.81
CA TRP A 270 9.15 -28.74 -5.66
C TRP A 270 8.41 -29.12 -6.94
N GLN A 271 8.53 -28.30 -8.00
CA GLN A 271 7.93 -28.54 -9.31
C GLN A 271 8.40 -29.86 -9.96
N SER A 272 9.59 -30.32 -9.62
CA SER A 272 10.14 -31.60 -10.08
C SER A 272 9.52 -32.84 -9.40
N SER A 273 8.49 -32.65 -8.54
CA SER A 273 7.70 -33.74 -7.94
C SER A 273 7.04 -34.65 -8.98
N THR A 274 6.74 -34.12 -10.18
CA THR A 274 6.20 -34.87 -11.32
C THR A 274 7.22 -35.75 -12.03
N ASP A 275 8.53 -35.45 -11.92
CA ASP A 275 9.59 -36.25 -12.53
C ASP A 275 10.00 -37.39 -11.62
N LYS A 276 9.69 -38.61 -12.02
CA LYS A 276 10.01 -39.87 -11.29
C LYS A 276 11.51 -40.07 -11.02
N LYS A 277 12.40 -39.37 -11.75
CA LYS A 277 13.84 -39.42 -11.57
C LYS A 277 14.40 -38.34 -10.67
N SER A 278 13.60 -37.42 -10.22
CA SER A 278 14.05 -36.31 -9.37
C SER A 278 14.27 -36.73 -7.93
N TYR A 279 15.21 -36.07 -7.25
CA TYR A 279 15.45 -36.28 -5.83
C TYR A 279 14.24 -35.88 -4.98
N THR A 280 13.54 -34.82 -5.39
CA THR A 280 12.29 -34.37 -4.77
C THR A 280 11.22 -35.45 -4.78
N ARG A 281 11.07 -36.16 -5.91
CA ARG A 281 10.14 -37.29 -6.04
C ARG A 281 10.53 -38.45 -5.14
N ALA A 282 11.81 -38.75 -5.06
CA ALA A 282 12.33 -39.85 -4.19
C ALA A 282 12.03 -39.60 -2.71
N ILE A 283 12.10 -38.33 -2.24
CA ILE A 283 11.70 -37.97 -0.88
C ILE A 283 10.18 -38.20 -0.70
N LEU A 284 9.36 -37.74 -1.63
CA LEU A 284 7.91 -37.91 -1.57
C LEU A 284 7.47 -39.38 -1.61
N ASP A 285 8.14 -40.21 -2.43
CA ASP A 285 7.91 -41.67 -2.47
C ASP A 285 8.32 -42.34 -1.14
N ALA A 286 9.36 -41.85 -0.47
CA ALA A 286 9.76 -42.34 0.85
C ALA A 286 8.72 -41.99 1.93
N LEU A 287 8.22 -40.75 1.92
CA LEU A 287 7.13 -40.32 2.81
C LEU A 287 5.83 -41.08 2.56
N ALA A 288 5.48 -41.30 1.29
CA ALA A 288 4.31 -42.09 0.89
C ALA A 288 4.33 -43.50 1.44
N ARG A 289 5.52 -44.17 1.42
CA ARG A 289 5.70 -45.50 2.02
C ARG A 289 5.59 -45.50 3.54
N GLU A 290 6.22 -44.54 4.22
CA GLU A 290 6.25 -44.47 5.68
C GLU A 290 4.93 -44.09 6.29
N TYR A 291 4.21 -43.14 5.65
CA TYR A 291 2.93 -42.60 6.13
C TYR A 291 1.72 -43.20 5.40
N HIS A 292 1.90 -44.21 4.56
CA HIS A 292 0.83 -45.00 3.91
C HIS A 292 -0.14 -44.19 3.08
N PHE A 293 0.36 -43.28 2.23
CA PHE A 293 -0.46 -42.51 1.29
C PHE A 293 0.04 -42.67 -0.16
N ASP A 294 -0.81 -42.36 -1.13
CA ASP A 294 -0.48 -42.46 -2.56
C ASP A 294 -0.32 -41.07 -3.17
N LEU A 295 0.72 -40.87 -3.95
CA LEU A 295 1.04 -39.61 -4.63
C LEU A 295 0.08 -39.31 -5.81
N GLU A 296 -0.70 -40.27 -6.26
CA GLU A 296 -1.75 -40.09 -7.30
C GLU A 296 -3.09 -39.62 -6.69
N THR A 297 -3.24 -39.59 -5.37
CA THR A 297 -4.43 -39.07 -4.69
C THR A 297 -4.49 -37.55 -4.78
N PRO A 298 -5.64 -36.93 -5.10
CA PRO A 298 -5.81 -35.48 -5.06
C PRO A 298 -5.41 -34.88 -3.70
N PHE A 299 -4.71 -33.75 -3.69
CA PHE A 299 -4.17 -33.16 -2.45
C PHE A 299 -5.28 -32.88 -1.42
N LYS A 300 -6.46 -32.43 -1.88
CA LYS A 300 -7.62 -32.16 -1.00
C LYS A 300 -8.05 -33.40 -0.19
N ASP A 301 -7.90 -34.59 -0.74
CA ASP A 301 -8.41 -35.85 -0.21
C ASP A 301 -7.43 -36.54 0.75
N TYR A 302 -6.21 -35.98 0.96
CA TYR A 302 -5.28 -36.49 1.96
C TYR A 302 -5.82 -36.26 3.38
N PRO A 303 -5.60 -37.23 4.31
CA PRO A 303 -5.80 -37.03 5.74
C PRO A 303 -4.97 -35.86 6.27
N GLN A 304 -5.44 -35.19 7.33
CA GLN A 304 -4.77 -34.02 7.90
C GLN A 304 -3.32 -34.34 8.36
N GLU A 305 -3.08 -35.53 8.92
CA GLU A 305 -1.75 -35.99 9.31
C GLU A 305 -0.76 -36.02 8.14
N VAL A 306 -1.20 -36.50 6.97
CA VAL A 306 -0.38 -36.52 5.74
C VAL A 306 -0.10 -35.10 5.28
N LYS A 307 -1.11 -34.20 5.28
CA LYS A 307 -0.93 -32.79 4.95
C LYS A 307 0.07 -32.11 5.89
N ASP A 308 -0.02 -32.38 7.18
CA ASP A 308 0.88 -31.80 8.18
C ASP A 308 2.32 -32.30 8.00
N VAL A 309 2.54 -33.57 7.71
CA VAL A 309 3.87 -34.12 7.40
C VAL A 309 4.44 -33.49 6.12
N LEU A 310 3.64 -33.37 5.06
CA LEU A 310 4.09 -32.77 3.81
C LEU A 310 4.44 -31.28 3.99
N LEU A 311 3.63 -30.53 4.72
CA LEU A 311 3.80 -29.08 4.88
C LEU A 311 4.83 -28.73 5.96
N TYR A 312 4.79 -29.39 7.12
CA TYR A 312 5.58 -29.02 8.30
C TYR A 312 6.69 -29.99 8.67
N GLY A 313 6.71 -31.18 8.04
CA GLY A 313 7.79 -32.16 8.16
C GLY A 313 7.54 -33.26 9.19
N THR A 314 8.53 -34.17 9.33
CA THR A 314 8.46 -35.37 10.15
C THR A 314 8.78 -35.15 11.64
N GLY A 315 8.96 -33.88 12.08
CA GLY A 315 9.33 -33.59 13.46
C GLY A 315 10.73 -34.10 13.89
N GLY A 316 11.63 -34.32 12.92
CA GLY A 316 12.98 -34.87 13.16
C GLY A 316 13.08 -36.39 12.97
N ARG A 317 11.99 -37.07 12.67
CA ARG A 317 12.00 -38.51 12.37
C ARG A 317 12.62 -38.74 10.98
N GLU A 318 13.61 -39.59 10.88
CA GLU A 318 14.28 -39.93 9.63
C GLU A 318 13.49 -40.95 8.83
N VAL A 319 13.43 -40.75 7.50
CA VAL A 319 12.84 -41.67 6.53
C VAL A 319 13.89 -42.13 5.54
N LYS A 320 13.84 -43.39 5.12
CA LYS A 320 14.80 -43.96 4.15
C LYS A 320 14.43 -43.58 2.73
N VAL A 321 15.23 -42.71 2.11
CA VAL A 321 15.08 -42.26 0.73
C VAL A 321 15.98 -43.09 -0.19
N TYR A 322 15.38 -43.80 -1.12
CA TYR A 322 16.08 -44.54 -2.18
C TYR A 322 16.17 -43.66 -3.42
N TYR A 323 17.37 -43.26 -3.81
CA TYR A 323 17.55 -42.38 -4.95
C TYR A 323 18.55 -42.97 -5.96
N LYS A 324 18.13 -42.97 -7.25
CA LYS A 324 18.98 -43.36 -8.37
C LYS A 324 19.23 -42.14 -9.25
N GLY A 325 20.38 -41.51 -9.08
CA GLY A 325 20.81 -40.33 -9.84
C GLY A 325 21.81 -40.69 -10.97
N GLN A 326 22.21 -39.66 -11.70
CA GLN A 326 23.21 -39.80 -12.78
C GLN A 326 24.60 -40.28 -12.28
N ARG A 327 24.89 -40.13 -10.98
CA ARG A 327 26.18 -40.48 -10.36
C ARG A 327 26.16 -41.80 -9.55
N GLY A 328 25.06 -42.56 -9.56
CA GLY A 328 24.88 -43.80 -8.82
C GLY A 328 23.55 -43.93 -8.05
N GLU A 329 23.38 -45.06 -7.40
CA GLU A 329 22.26 -45.37 -6.52
C GLU A 329 22.71 -45.25 -5.07
N GLY A 330 21.85 -44.69 -4.18
CA GLY A 330 22.13 -44.55 -2.77
C GLY A 330 20.89 -44.61 -1.91
N VAL A 331 21.07 -44.95 -0.65
CA VAL A 331 20.03 -44.87 0.38
C VAL A 331 20.47 -43.80 1.37
N TYR A 332 19.61 -42.87 1.66
CA TYR A 332 19.86 -41.75 2.55
C TYR A 332 18.80 -41.73 3.64
N ASP A 333 19.23 -41.60 4.89
CA ASP A 333 18.31 -41.30 5.98
C ASP A 333 18.10 -39.80 6.04
N VAL A 334 16.86 -39.35 5.85
CA VAL A 334 16.48 -37.91 5.72
C VAL A 334 15.40 -37.58 6.72
N ALA A 335 15.69 -36.67 7.63
CA ALA A 335 14.67 -36.04 8.44
C ALA A 335 14.00 -34.93 7.60
N PHE A 336 12.79 -35.19 7.10
CA PHE A 336 12.08 -34.25 6.22
C PHE A 336 11.61 -33.02 6.98
N GLU A 337 12.11 -31.86 6.60
CA GLU A 337 11.83 -30.59 7.29
C GLU A 337 10.44 -29.97 6.97
N GLY A 338 9.73 -30.52 5.98
CA GLY A 338 8.47 -29.97 5.46
C GLY A 338 8.68 -28.95 4.33
N ILE A 339 7.69 -28.85 3.44
CA ILE A 339 7.76 -27.95 2.27
C ILE A 339 7.92 -26.50 2.71
N ILE A 340 7.12 -26.04 3.69
CA ILE A 340 7.12 -24.63 4.17
C ILE A 340 8.49 -24.24 4.73
N LYS A 341 9.09 -25.08 5.62
CA LYS A 341 10.41 -24.80 6.19
C LYS A 341 11.51 -24.84 5.13
N ASN A 342 11.44 -25.81 4.22
CA ASN A 342 12.40 -25.94 3.12
C ASN A 342 12.39 -24.70 2.22
N VAL A 343 11.20 -24.27 1.78
CA VAL A 343 11.05 -23.08 0.94
C VAL A 343 11.46 -21.82 1.70
N GLY A 344 11.13 -21.73 2.99
CA GLY A 344 11.55 -20.64 3.87
C GLY A 344 13.06 -20.50 4.01
N ARG A 345 13.78 -21.63 4.11
CA ARG A 345 15.25 -21.64 4.11
C ARG A 345 15.80 -21.16 2.77
N ARG A 346 15.29 -21.70 1.66
CA ARG A 346 15.69 -21.30 0.29
C ARG A 346 15.43 -19.82 0.03
N TYR A 347 14.32 -19.26 0.52
CA TYR A 347 14.00 -17.84 0.41
C TYR A 347 15.04 -16.96 1.10
N ARG A 348 15.47 -17.32 2.32
CA ARG A 348 16.52 -16.58 3.03
C ARG A 348 17.85 -16.55 2.28
N GLU A 349 18.22 -17.65 1.63
CA GLU A 349 19.47 -17.84 0.89
C GLU A 349 19.41 -17.33 -0.56
N ALA A 350 18.24 -17.00 -1.07
CA ALA A 350 18.00 -16.62 -2.45
C ALA A 350 18.52 -15.21 -2.80
N SER A 351 18.90 -15.03 -4.08
CA SER A 351 19.18 -13.70 -4.64
C SER A 351 17.92 -12.82 -4.67
N GLN A 352 18.09 -11.50 -4.77
CA GLN A 352 16.99 -10.54 -4.74
C GLN A 352 15.90 -10.83 -5.81
N ASN A 353 16.32 -11.23 -7.01
CA ASN A 353 15.39 -11.60 -8.09
C ASN A 353 14.59 -12.88 -7.74
N MET A 354 15.26 -13.88 -7.16
CA MET A 354 14.60 -15.12 -6.73
C MET A 354 13.68 -14.89 -5.51
N LYS A 355 14.01 -13.95 -4.62
CA LYS A 355 13.14 -13.59 -3.50
C LYS A 355 11.80 -13.07 -4.00
N ALA A 356 11.80 -12.17 -4.99
CA ALA A 356 10.58 -11.66 -5.59
C ALA A 356 9.68 -12.77 -6.18
N GLU A 357 10.29 -13.84 -6.71
CA GLU A 357 9.53 -14.99 -7.20
C GLU A 357 8.94 -15.84 -6.05
N TYR A 358 9.70 -16.05 -4.96
CA TYR A 358 9.15 -16.73 -3.77
C TYR A 358 8.04 -15.94 -3.10
N GLU A 359 8.12 -14.63 -3.08
CA GLU A 359 7.11 -13.72 -2.51
C GLU A 359 5.74 -13.86 -3.19
N THR A 360 5.69 -14.35 -4.44
CA THR A 360 4.42 -14.66 -5.12
C THR A 360 3.65 -15.81 -4.46
N PHE A 361 4.30 -16.63 -3.63
CA PHE A 361 3.70 -17.72 -2.86
C PHE A 361 3.46 -17.37 -1.39
N MET A 362 3.66 -16.11 -1.02
CA MET A 362 3.50 -15.63 0.35
C MET A 362 2.24 -14.76 0.49
N THR A 363 1.66 -14.78 1.66
CA THR A 363 0.59 -13.88 2.07
C THR A 363 1.03 -13.05 3.27
N ILE A 364 0.37 -11.92 3.44
CA ILE A 364 0.62 -11.02 4.57
C ILE A 364 -0.40 -11.36 5.66
N THR A 365 0.09 -11.77 6.83
CA THR A 365 -0.72 -12.05 8.01
C THR A 365 -0.41 -11.04 9.13
N PRO A 366 -1.38 -10.61 9.94
CA PRO A 366 -1.11 -9.79 11.11
C PRO A 366 -0.09 -10.48 12.02
N CYS A 367 0.78 -9.72 12.66
CA CYS A 367 1.74 -10.26 13.62
C CYS A 367 1.00 -10.80 14.87
N ASP A 368 1.30 -12.03 15.29
CA ASP A 368 0.64 -12.71 16.41
C ASP A 368 0.84 -12.01 17.76
N GLU A 369 1.94 -11.28 17.93
CA GLU A 369 2.28 -10.59 19.17
C GLU A 369 1.58 -9.24 19.31
N CYS A 370 1.62 -8.41 18.27
CA CYS A 370 1.04 -7.07 18.30
C CYS A 370 -0.29 -6.95 17.56
N HIS A 371 -0.80 -8.02 16.96
CA HIS A 371 -2.07 -8.07 16.22
C HIS A 371 -2.23 -6.92 15.19
N GLY A 372 -1.14 -6.56 14.52
CA GLY A 372 -1.12 -5.48 13.54
C GLY A 372 -0.74 -4.09 14.08
N GLN A 373 -0.71 -3.89 15.40
CA GLN A 373 -0.53 -2.58 16.04
C GLN A 373 0.92 -2.07 16.05
N ARG A 374 1.90 -2.84 15.59
CA ARG A 374 3.31 -2.46 15.35
C ARG A 374 4.15 -2.16 16.59
N LEU A 375 3.56 -1.89 17.74
CA LEU A 375 4.22 -1.46 18.98
C LEU A 375 4.30 -2.58 20.00
N LYS A 376 5.14 -2.37 21.03
CA LYS A 376 5.21 -3.23 22.22
C LYS A 376 3.95 -3.11 23.05
N GLN A 377 3.64 -4.14 23.83
CA GLN A 377 2.47 -4.18 24.70
C GLN A 377 2.49 -3.06 25.76
N GLU A 378 3.67 -2.72 26.28
CA GLU A 378 3.84 -1.63 27.26
C GLU A 378 3.48 -0.27 26.66
N SER A 379 3.83 -0.03 25.39
CA SER A 379 3.48 1.20 24.68
C SER A 379 1.99 1.25 24.35
N LEU A 380 1.39 0.12 24.00
CA LEU A 380 -0.04 -0.01 23.73
C LEU A 380 -0.90 0.10 25.00
N ALA A 381 -0.30 -0.15 26.16
CA ALA A 381 -0.98 0.01 27.44
C ALA A 381 -1.09 1.46 27.91
N VAL A 382 -0.57 2.44 27.16
CA VAL A 382 -0.75 3.87 27.45
C VAL A 382 -1.95 4.41 26.68
N THR A 383 -2.90 5.04 27.38
CA THR A 383 -4.14 5.54 26.78
C THR A 383 -4.32 7.04 26.95
N VAL A 384 -5.04 7.65 26.01
CA VAL A 384 -5.57 9.02 26.09
C VAL A 384 -7.07 8.92 25.80
N ALA A 385 -7.92 9.41 26.71
CA ALA A 385 -9.37 9.22 26.63
C ALA A 385 -9.76 7.77 26.30
N ASP A 386 -9.18 6.81 27.06
CA ASP A 386 -9.37 5.36 26.99
C ASP A 386 -9.00 4.69 25.65
N LYS A 387 -8.27 5.38 24.78
CA LYS A 387 -7.77 4.85 23.51
C LYS A 387 -6.23 4.80 23.50
N ASN A 388 -5.66 3.69 23.06
CA ASN A 388 -4.24 3.63 22.79
C ASN A 388 -3.90 4.27 21.42
N ILE A 389 -2.61 4.53 21.18
CA ILE A 389 -2.17 5.23 19.96
C ILE A 389 -2.49 4.46 18.65
N ALA A 390 -2.50 3.12 18.69
CA ALA A 390 -2.83 2.31 17.53
C ALA A 390 -4.33 2.36 17.25
N GLU A 391 -5.18 2.20 18.26
CA GLU A 391 -6.64 2.36 18.14
C GLU A 391 -7.02 3.75 17.63
N MET A 392 -6.31 4.79 18.09
CA MET A 392 -6.49 6.15 17.58
C MET A 392 -6.16 6.23 16.09
N CYS A 393 -5.03 5.65 15.67
CA CYS A 393 -4.62 5.65 14.26
C CYS A 393 -5.50 4.78 13.35
N ASP A 394 -6.19 3.79 13.90
CA ASP A 394 -7.10 2.91 13.16
C ASP A 394 -8.48 3.52 12.92
N MET A 395 -8.81 4.62 13.59
CA MET A 395 -10.01 5.40 13.28
C MET A 395 -9.89 6.03 11.90
N SER A 396 -11.00 6.09 11.16
CA SER A 396 -11.08 6.94 9.97
C SER A 396 -10.89 8.41 10.35
N VAL A 397 -10.40 9.21 9.41
CA VAL A 397 -10.26 10.66 9.63
C VAL A 397 -11.57 11.29 10.11
N ARG A 398 -12.72 10.85 9.57
CA ARG A 398 -14.06 11.30 9.98
C ARG A 398 -14.37 10.96 11.44
N GLU A 399 -14.14 9.69 11.84
CA GLU A 399 -14.35 9.25 13.22
C GLU A 399 -13.43 9.98 14.18
N MET A 400 -12.18 10.21 13.75
CA MET A 400 -11.19 10.92 14.55
C MET A 400 -11.54 12.39 14.79
N VAL A 401 -12.06 13.09 13.78
CA VAL A 401 -12.56 14.48 13.94
C VAL A 401 -13.62 14.51 15.05
N SER A 402 -14.64 13.64 14.95
CA SER A 402 -15.70 13.56 15.97
C SER A 402 -15.15 13.16 17.35
N PHE A 403 -14.23 12.23 17.42
CA PHE A 403 -13.63 11.80 18.67
C PHE A 403 -12.82 12.93 19.34
N LEU A 404 -12.00 13.66 18.59
CA LEU A 404 -11.21 14.79 19.11
C LEU A 404 -12.05 15.96 19.58
N GLU A 405 -13.29 16.10 19.08
CA GLU A 405 -14.25 17.12 19.54
C GLU A 405 -14.93 16.71 20.86
N THR A 406 -15.21 15.42 21.03
CA THR A 406 -16.01 14.90 22.13
C THR A 406 -15.19 14.30 23.27
N MET A 407 -13.88 14.08 23.10
CA MET A 407 -13.04 13.43 24.10
C MET A 407 -12.95 14.23 25.40
N GLU A 408 -13.13 13.54 26.51
CA GLU A 408 -12.99 14.12 27.85
C GLU A 408 -11.54 14.03 28.33
N LEU A 409 -10.95 15.17 28.66
CA LEU A 409 -9.63 15.29 29.26
C LEU A 409 -9.73 16.05 30.58
N SER A 410 -8.93 15.69 31.57
CA SER A 410 -8.80 16.45 32.80
C SER A 410 -8.22 17.85 32.51
N GLU A 411 -8.46 18.81 33.38
CA GLU A 411 -7.95 20.19 33.21
C GLU A 411 -6.42 20.24 33.05
N ARG A 412 -5.73 19.38 33.79
CA ARG A 412 -4.27 19.24 33.64
C ARG A 412 -3.86 18.72 32.26
N GLN A 413 -4.55 17.71 31.75
CA GLN A 413 -4.29 17.14 30.43
C GLN A 413 -4.61 18.14 29.30
N LYS A 414 -5.70 18.92 29.44
CA LYS A 414 -6.03 19.99 28.51
C LYS A 414 -4.92 21.02 28.44
N LEU A 415 -4.47 21.52 29.59
CA LEU A 415 -3.41 22.53 29.67
C LEU A 415 -2.10 22.07 29.01
N ILE A 416 -1.70 20.81 29.26
CA ILE A 416 -0.46 20.25 28.71
C ILE A 416 -0.60 19.95 27.21
N GLY A 417 -1.78 19.43 26.79
CA GLY A 417 -2.03 18.94 25.44
C GLY A 417 -2.53 20.00 24.44
N GLU A 418 -2.92 21.19 24.87
CA GLU A 418 -3.64 22.18 24.06
C GLU A 418 -2.98 22.48 22.72
N GLN A 419 -1.70 22.82 22.73
CA GLN A 419 -0.96 23.16 21.50
C GLN A 419 -0.84 21.95 20.56
N VAL A 420 -0.56 20.76 21.10
CA VAL A 420 -0.42 19.55 20.33
C VAL A 420 -1.77 19.14 19.71
N LEU A 421 -2.85 19.25 20.48
CA LEU A 421 -4.20 18.96 20.00
C LEU A 421 -4.66 19.93 18.92
N LYS A 422 -4.29 21.21 19.04
CA LYS A 422 -4.57 22.21 18.00
C LYS A 422 -3.93 21.83 16.66
N GLU A 423 -2.67 21.44 16.68
CA GLU A 423 -1.96 20.97 15.49
C GLU A 423 -2.54 19.68 14.90
N ILE A 424 -2.88 18.71 15.76
CA ILE A 424 -3.52 17.47 15.34
C ILE A 424 -4.86 17.77 14.66
N LYS A 425 -5.72 18.57 15.30
CA LYS A 425 -7.05 18.94 14.74
C LYS A 425 -6.93 19.65 13.40
N ALA A 426 -5.99 20.59 13.26
CA ALA A 426 -5.75 21.30 12.01
C ALA A 426 -5.33 20.34 10.88
N ARG A 427 -4.34 19.47 11.12
CA ARG A 427 -3.82 18.53 10.10
C ARG A 427 -4.85 17.47 9.71
N ILE A 428 -5.64 16.97 10.67
CA ILE A 428 -6.73 16.03 10.39
C ILE A 428 -7.86 16.75 9.60
N GLY A 429 -8.15 18.00 9.94
CA GLY A 429 -9.09 18.83 9.19
C GLY A 429 -8.69 18.94 7.71
N PHE A 430 -7.41 19.18 7.41
CA PHE A 430 -6.95 19.25 6.03
C PHE A 430 -7.12 17.92 5.27
N LEU A 431 -6.91 16.77 5.91
CA LEU A 431 -7.21 15.47 5.29
C LEU A 431 -8.70 15.31 4.97
N ASN A 432 -9.56 15.75 5.86
CA ASN A 432 -11.02 15.77 5.64
C ASN A 432 -11.41 16.69 4.47
N ASP A 433 -10.80 17.87 4.38
CA ASP A 433 -11.11 18.89 3.38
C ASP A 433 -10.66 18.49 1.95
N VAL A 434 -9.64 17.65 1.82
CA VAL A 434 -9.23 17.09 0.52
C VAL A 434 -9.99 15.80 0.14
N GLY A 435 -11.05 15.44 0.88
CA GLY A 435 -11.90 14.29 0.59
C GLY A 435 -11.26 12.93 0.97
N LEU A 436 -10.38 12.88 1.98
CA LEU A 436 -9.76 11.68 2.50
C LEU A 436 -10.32 11.25 3.87
N ASP A 437 -11.56 11.60 4.14
CA ASP A 437 -12.26 11.38 5.41
C ASP A 437 -12.45 9.90 5.78
N TYR A 438 -12.39 9.00 4.80
CA TYR A 438 -12.51 7.55 4.96
C TYR A 438 -11.18 6.84 5.27
N LEU A 439 -10.02 7.51 5.10
CA LEU A 439 -8.71 6.91 5.37
C LEU A 439 -8.45 6.80 6.87
N THR A 440 -7.63 5.78 7.24
CA THR A 440 -7.07 5.66 8.58
C THR A 440 -5.60 6.10 8.58
N LEU A 441 -5.11 6.63 9.69
CA LEU A 441 -3.71 7.02 9.81
C LEU A 441 -2.73 5.84 9.83
N SER A 442 -3.20 4.66 10.23
CA SER A 442 -2.44 3.40 10.22
C SER A 442 -2.23 2.82 8.82
N ARG A 443 -3.01 3.27 7.81
CA ARG A 443 -2.95 2.72 6.44
C ARG A 443 -1.57 2.91 5.83
N ALA A 444 -1.00 1.80 5.33
CA ALA A 444 0.31 1.80 4.70
C ALA A 444 0.30 2.60 3.37
N THR A 445 1.30 3.45 3.15
CA THR A 445 1.38 4.30 1.94
C THR A 445 1.47 3.51 0.64
N GLY A 446 2.06 2.31 0.68
CA GLY A 446 2.14 1.41 -0.48
C GLY A 446 0.78 0.85 -0.96
N THR A 447 -0.29 1.00 -0.16
CA THR A 447 -1.65 0.57 -0.50
C THR A 447 -2.53 1.69 -1.04
N LEU A 448 -2.00 2.91 -1.09
CA LEU A 448 -2.71 4.10 -1.56
C LEU A 448 -2.75 4.13 -3.09
N SER A 449 -3.84 4.62 -3.64
CA SER A 449 -3.90 5.02 -5.05
C SER A 449 -3.02 6.26 -5.30
N GLY A 450 -2.67 6.51 -6.56
CA GLY A 450 -1.89 7.70 -6.94
C GLY A 450 -2.56 9.01 -6.48
N GLY A 451 -3.87 9.13 -6.69
CA GLY A 451 -4.65 10.29 -6.27
C GLY A 451 -4.74 10.44 -4.74
N GLU A 452 -4.91 9.34 -3.97
CA GLU A 452 -4.87 9.40 -2.51
C GLU A 452 -3.52 9.92 -1.99
N ALA A 453 -2.42 9.38 -2.52
CA ALA A 453 -1.06 9.79 -2.13
C ALA A 453 -0.80 11.27 -2.47
N GLN A 454 -1.28 11.74 -3.61
CA GLN A 454 -1.16 13.15 -4.02
C GLN A 454 -1.95 14.08 -3.09
N ARG A 455 -3.20 13.73 -2.77
CA ARG A 455 -4.04 14.52 -1.85
C ARG A 455 -3.47 14.55 -0.42
N ILE A 456 -2.86 13.45 0.06
CA ILE A 456 -2.15 13.45 1.34
C ILE A 456 -1.01 14.47 1.32
N ARG A 457 -0.22 14.54 0.24
CA ARG A 457 0.83 15.55 0.10
C ARG A 457 0.25 16.97 0.05
N LEU A 458 -0.85 17.15 -0.69
CA LEU A 458 -1.53 18.45 -0.73
C LEU A 458 -1.98 18.87 0.67
N ALA A 459 -2.63 17.99 1.42
CA ALA A 459 -3.06 18.27 2.80
C ALA A 459 -1.87 18.62 3.72
N THR A 460 -0.74 17.90 3.57
CA THR A 460 0.48 18.19 4.33
C THR A 460 1.06 19.56 3.99
N GLN A 461 1.08 19.95 2.71
CA GLN A 461 1.59 21.26 2.28
C GLN A 461 0.68 22.41 2.72
N ILE A 462 -0.64 22.23 2.67
CA ILE A 462 -1.61 23.21 3.22
C ILE A 462 -1.35 23.39 4.71
N GLY A 463 -1.13 22.30 5.44
CA GLY A 463 -0.81 22.31 6.87
C GLY A 463 0.48 23.04 7.23
N SER A 464 1.39 23.27 6.26
CA SER A 464 2.62 24.04 6.49
C SER A 464 2.37 25.56 6.61
N GLY A 465 1.20 26.06 6.18
CA GLY A 465 0.81 27.46 6.27
C GLY A 465 1.67 28.41 5.44
N LEU A 466 2.36 27.92 4.41
CA LEU A 466 3.23 28.74 3.56
C LEU A 466 2.39 29.72 2.72
N VAL A 467 2.89 30.94 2.62
CA VAL A 467 2.27 32.07 1.88
C VAL A 467 3.26 32.59 0.86
N GLY A 468 2.74 33.06 -0.30
CA GLY A 468 3.59 33.60 -1.37
C GLY A 468 4.35 32.54 -2.18
N VAL A 469 3.87 31.30 -2.18
CA VAL A 469 4.44 30.15 -2.87
C VAL A 469 3.63 29.83 -4.14
N ALA A 470 4.30 29.34 -5.17
CA ALA A 470 3.66 28.77 -6.35
C ALA A 470 3.49 27.24 -6.17
N TYR A 471 2.25 26.80 -6.01
CA TYR A 471 1.91 25.38 -5.98
C TYR A 471 1.61 24.87 -7.40
N ILE A 472 2.29 23.80 -7.81
CA ILE A 472 2.11 23.20 -9.11
C ILE A 472 1.56 21.79 -8.91
N LEU A 473 0.32 21.54 -9.36
CA LEU A 473 -0.41 20.30 -9.17
C LEU A 473 -0.67 19.60 -10.50
N ASP A 474 -0.51 18.30 -10.51
CA ASP A 474 -0.74 17.43 -11.68
C ASP A 474 -2.03 16.61 -11.47
N GLU A 475 -3.10 16.96 -12.17
CA GLU A 475 -4.39 16.27 -12.15
C GLU A 475 -4.90 15.93 -10.73
N PRO A 476 -5.06 16.89 -9.81
CA PRO A 476 -5.44 16.61 -8.42
C PRO A 476 -6.86 16.03 -8.27
N SER A 477 -7.74 16.19 -9.29
CA SER A 477 -9.09 15.63 -9.32
C SER A 477 -9.16 14.14 -9.63
N ILE A 478 -8.01 13.51 -9.94
CA ILE A 478 -7.96 12.13 -10.43
C ILE A 478 -8.56 11.12 -9.44
N GLY A 479 -9.41 10.21 -9.93
CA GLY A 479 -10.06 9.17 -9.12
C GLY A 479 -11.03 9.72 -8.07
N LEU A 480 -11.47 10.99 -8.20
CA LEU A 480 -12.47 11.59 -7.34
C LEU A 480 -13.88 11.44 -7.90
N HIS A 481 -14.81 11.09 -7.02
CA HIS A 481 -16.23 11.34 -7.27
C HIS A 481 -16.51 12.85 -7.28
N GLN A 482 -17.51 13.32 -8.04
CA GLN A 482 -17.80 14.75 -8.17
C GLN A 482 -18.05 15.45 -6.81
N ARG A 483 -18.70 14.77 -5.87
CA ARG A 483 -18.89 15.27 -4.51
C ARG A 483 -17.55 15.61 -3.81
N ASP A 484 -16.55 14.75 -3.99
CA ASP A 484 -15.23 14.92 -3.36
C ASP A 484 -14.41 15.97 -4.14
N ASN A 485 -14.63 16.09 -5.44
CA ASN A 485 -14.04 17.13 -6.29
C ASN A 485 -14.48 18.54 -5.87
N ASP A 486 -15.75 18.71 -5.51
CA ASP A 486 -16.26 19.97 -4.95
C ASP A 486 -15.52 20.41 -3.67
N LYS A 487 -15.15 19.46 -2.81
CA LYS A 487 -14.34 19.74 -1.61
C LYS A 487 -12.93 20.17 -2.00
N LEU A 488 -12.31 19.45 -2.94
CA LEU A 488 -10.97 19.78 -3.44
C LEU A 488 -10.91 21.18 -4.04
N ILE A 489 -11.85 21.53 -4.90
CA ILE A 489 -11.93 22.87 -5.53
C ILE A 489 -12.02 23.96 -4.46
N ARG A 490 -12.85 23.78 -3.42
CA ARG A 490 -12.92 24.71 -2.30
C ARG A 490 -11.60 24.86 -1.58
N THR A 491 -10.91 23.76 -1.34
CA THR A 491 -9.59 23.74 -0.69
C THR A 491 -8.53 24.46 -1.53
N LEU A 492 -8.51 24.25 -2.84
CA LEU A 492 -7.62 24.97 -3.77
C LEU A 492 -7.89 26.47 -3.77
N LYS A 493 -9.16 26.88 -3.79
CA LYS A 493 -9.52 28.30 -3.68
C LYS A 493 -9.08 28.92 -2.36
N ASN A 494 -9.26 28.22 -1.24
CA ASN A 494 -8.79 28.69 0.06
C ASN A 494 -7.26 28.86 0.07
N LEU A 495 -6.51 27.92 -0.53
CA LEU A 495 -5.05 28.01 -0.63
C LEU A 495 -4.61 29.23 -1.47
N ARG A 496 -5.31 29.53 -2.57
CA ARG A 496 -5.12 30.74 -3.37
C ARG A 496 -5.40 32.01 -2.53
N ASP A 497 -6.52 32.03 -1.82
CA ASP A 497 -6.97 33.20 -1.05
C ASP A 497 -6.03 33.55 0.12
N LEU A 498 -5.18 32.58 0.54
CA LEU A 498 -4.08 32.83 1.47
C LEU A 498 -2.89 33.61 0.84
N GLY A 499 -2.96 33.98 -0.45
CA GLY A 499 -1.93 34.71 -1.16
C GLY A 499 -0.92 33.85 -1.92
N ASN A 500 -1.30 32.60 -2.25
CA ASN A 500 -0.49 31.69 -3.06
C ASN A 500 -0.89 31.73 -4.54
N THR A 501 0.02 31.32 -5.41
CA THR A 501 -0.26 31.08 -6.82
C THR A 501 -0.44 29.58 -7.05
N LEU A 502 -1.53 29.19 -7.71
CA LEU A 502 -1.79 27.80 -8.04
C LEU A 502 -1.75 27.61 -9.55
N ILE A 503 -0.92 26.65 -9.99
CA ILE A 503 -0.86 26.19 -11.38
C ILE A 503 -1.34 24.75 -11.36
N VAL A 504 -2.49 24.48 -11.97
CA VAL A 504 -3.11 23.16 -11.97
C VAL A 504 -3.17 22.63 -13.40
N VAL A 505 -2.53 21.49 -13.65
CA VAL A 505 -2.69 20.76 -14.91
C VAL A 505 -3.93 19.89 -14.73
N GLU A 506 -4.97 20.10 -15.55
CA GLU A 506 -6.26 19.47 -15.36
C GLU A 506 -7.01 19.16 -16.65
N HIS A 507 -7.87 18.13 -16.53
CA HIS A 507 -8.80 17.70 -17.56
C HIS A 507 -10.27 17.69 -17.09
N ASP A 508 -10.50 17.99 -15.82
CA ASP A 508 -11.84 18.02 -15.20
C ASP A 508 -12.59 19.32 -15.51
N GLU A 509 -13.85 19.19 -15.95
CA GLU A 509 -14.69 20.34 -16.34
C GLU A 509 -14.91 21.31 -15.18
N ASP A 510 -15.26 20.80 -13.99
CA ASP A 510 -15.62 21.63 -12.84
C ASP A 510 -14.41 22.41 -12.33
N THR A 511 -13.24 21.79 -12.32
CA THR A 511 -11.98 22.44 -11.94
C THR A 511 -11.60 23.54 -12.94
N MET A 512 -11.73 23.28 -14.26
CA MET A 512 -11.47 24.29 -15.29
C MET A 512 -12.45 25.49 -15.18
N LEU A 513 -13.74 25.22 -14.96
CA LEU A 513 -14.74 26.27 -14.78
C LEU A 513 -14.52 27.09 -13.51
N ALA A 514 -13.91 26.49 -12.48
CA ALA A 514 -13.60 27.15 -11.21
C ALA A 514 -12.30 27.96 -11.24
N ALA A 515 -11.46 27.79 -12.27
CA ALA A 515 -10.20 28.51 -12.43
C ALA A 515 -10.40 30.00 -12.74
N ASP A 516 -9.52 30.86 -12.20
CA ASP A 516 -9.51 32.28 -12.50
C ASP A 516 -9.01 32.55 -13.93
N TYR A 517 -8.07 31.74 -14.38
CA TYR A 517 -7.43 31.86 -15.70
C TYR A 517 -7.06 30.50 -16.24
N ILE A 518 -7.27 30.29 -17.54
CA ILE A 518 -6.97 29.06 -18.26
C ILE A 518 -5.95 29.35 -19.35
N VAL A 519 -4.94 28.48 -19.45
CA VAL A 519 -3.99 28.43 -20.58
C VAL A 519 -4.23 27.13 -21.31
N ASP A 520 -4.80 27.19 -22.50
CA ASP A 520 -5.11 26.05 -23.36
C ASP A 520 -3.92 25.73 -24.27
N ILE A 521 -3.33 24.54 -24.06
CA ILE A 521 -2.14 24.10 -24.80
C ILE A 521 -2.56 23.06 -25.84
N GLY A 522 -2.11 23.24 -27.07
CA GLY A 522 -2.47 22.37 -28.18
C GLY A 522 -1.71 22.67 -29.44
N PRO A 523 -2.37 22.56 -30.63
CA PRO A 523 -3.76 22.08 -30.86
C PRO A 523 -3.90 20.54 -30.76
N LYS A 524 -2.79 19.81 -30.94
CA LYS A 524 -2.73 18.34 -30.84
C LYS A 524 -1.66 17.92 -29.82
N ALA A 525 -1.40 16.63 -29.69
CA ALA A 525 -0.35 16.08 -28.85
C ALA A 525 0.96 15.87 -29.64
N GLY A 526 2.09 15.71 -28.91
CA GLY A 526 3.41 15.43 -29.47
C GLY A 526 3.95 16.59 -30.33
N GLU A 527 4.55 16.28 -31.48
CA GLU A 527 5.20 17.26 -32.37
C GLU A 527 4.22 18.30 -32.95
N TYR A 528 2.94 18.00 -32.98
CA TYR A 528 1.87 18.89 -33.41
C TYR A 528 1.20 19.68 -32.30
N GLY A 529 1.75 19.60 -31.12
CA GLY A 529 1.29 20.29 -29.90
C GLY A 529 2.28 21.35 -29.45
N GLY A 530 2.19 21.75 -28.19
CA GLY A 530 3.13 22.66 -27.56
C GLY A 530 2.88 24.14 -27.80
N GLU A 531 1.81 24.51 -28.53
CA GLU A 531 1.42 25.91 -28.77
C GLU A 531 0.35 26.38 -27.77
N VAL A 532 0.40 27.64 -27.39
CA VAL A 532 -0.68 28.28 -26.63
C VAL A 532 -1.82 28.61 -27.60
N VAL A 533 -2.88 27.81 -27.56
CA VAL A 533 -4.03 27.96 -28.47
C VAL A 533 -4.95 29.12 -28.05
N ALA A 534 -5.18 29.22 -26.74
CA ALA A 534 -6.05 30.23 -26.14
C ALA A 534 -5.64 30.50 -24.70
N THR A 535 -5.90 31.74 -24.24
CA THR A 535 -5.71 32.14 -22.85
C THR A 535 -6.88 33.00 -22.39
N GLY A 536 -7.17 32.99 -21.10
CA GLY A 536 -8.18 33.83 -20.51
C GLY A 536 -9.10 33.09 -19.53
N THR A 537 -10.22 33.74 -19.18
CA THR A 537 -11.26 33.13 -18.34
C THR A 537 -11.96 31.97 -19.08
N ALA A 538 -12.62 31.06 -18.33
CA ALA A 538 -13.41 29.98 -18.93
C ALA A 538 -14.38 30.47 -20.01
N LYS A 539 -15.06 31.61 -19.80
CA LYS A 539 -15.98 32.23 -20.78
C LYS A 539 -15.27 32.67 -22.06
N GLN A 540 -14.01 33.11 -21.96
CA GLN A 540 -13.21 33.51 -23.13
C GLN A 540 -12.75 32.28 -23.92
N ILE A 541 -12.32 31.23 -23.23
CA ILE A 541 -11.93 29.95 -23.83
C ILE A 541 -13.11 29.34 -24.60
N MET A 542 -14.32 29.30 -24.00
CA MET A 542 -15.54 28.78 -24.63
C MET A 542 -15.92 29.53 -25.95
N LYS A 543 -15.55 30.80 -26.09
CA LYS A 543 -15.78 31.59 -27.29
C LYS A 543 -14.72 31.40 -28.37
N ASN A 544 -13.56 30.86 -28.03
CA ASN A 544 -12.48 30.71 -28.98
C ASN A 544 -12.76 29.53 -29.93
N LYS A 545 -12.82 29.80 -31.21
CA LYS A 545 -13.11 28.80 -32.27
C LYS A 545 -11.97 27.78 -32.46
N LYS A 546 -10.74 28.13 -32.07
CA LYS A 546 -9.56 27.28 -32.24
C LYS A 546 -9.40 26.29 -31.05
N SER A 547 -10.01 26.57 -29.91
CA SER A 547 -9.89 25.77 -28.71
C SER A 547 -10.84 24.56 -28.75
N ILE A 548 -10.28 23.37 -28.80
CA ILE A 548 -11.04 22.12 -28.68
C ILE A 548 -11.62 22.02 -27.26
N THR A 549 -10.84 22.38 -26.25
CA THR A 549 -11.28 22.45 -24.84
C THR A 549 -12.50 23.37 -24.70
N GLY A 550 -12.44 24.56 -25.31
CA GLY A 550 -13.56 25.51 -25.30
C GLY A 550 -14.81 25.00 -26.03
N ALA A 551 -14.64 24.21 -27.08
CA ALA A 551 -15.76 23.58 -27.80
C ALA A 551 -16.49 22.53 -26.93
N TYR A 552 -15.79 21.74 -26.13
CA TYR A 552 -16.41 20.83 -25.15
C TYR A 552 -17.05 21.58 -23.97
N LEU A 553 -16.34 22.50 -23.33
CA LEU A 553 -16.86 23.30 -22.21
C LEU A 553 -18.11 24.11 -22.58
N SER A 554 -18.21 24.56 -23.83
CA SER A 554 -19.39 25.30 -24.32
C SER A 554 -20.53 24.38 -24.77
N GLY A 555 -20.34 23.05 -24.76
CA GLY A 555 -21.33 22.07 -25.21
C GLY A 555 -21.55 22.03 -26.72
N LYS A 556 -20.68 22.67 -27.54
CA LYS A 556 -20.71 22.57 -29.00
C LYS A 556 -20.35 21.18 -29.50
N ILE A 557 -19.41 20.54 -28.80
CA ILE A 557 -19.05 19.13 -28.98
C ILE A 557 -19.45 18.42 -27.70
N LYS A 558 -20.20 17.33 -27.82
CA LYS A 558 -20.66 16.51 -26.68
C LYS A 558 -20.46 15.04 -26.97
N ILE A 559 -20.16 14.25 -25.95
CA ILE A 559 -20.29 12.80 -26.00
C ILE A 559 -21.78 12.47 -25.95
N PRO A 560 -22.33 11.80 -26.98
CA PRO A 560 -23.78 11.57 -27.06
C PRO A 560 -24.24 10.55 -25.99
N VAL A 561 -25.46 10.74 -25.48
CA VAL A 561 -26.14 9.76 -24.65
C VAL A 561 -26.76 8.72 -25.60
N PRO A 562 -26.54 7.40 -25.42
CA PRO A 562 -27.18 6.38 -26.22
C PRO A 562 -28.71 6.46 -26.12
N GLN A 563 -29.40 6.42 -27.27
CA GLN A 563 -30.87 6.48 -27.30
C GLN A 563 -31.54 5.19 -26.80
N VAL A 564 -30.84 4.07 -26.94
CA VAL A 564 -31.32 2.76 -26.52
C VAL A 564 -30.22 2.08 -25.71
N ARG A 565 -30.55 1.60 -24.52
CA ARG A 565 -29.65 0.78 -23.69
C ARG A 565 -29.71 -0.68 -24.15
N ARG A 566 -28.55 -1.33 -24.22
CA ARG A 566 -28.45 -2.74 -24.59
C ARG A 566 -29.06 -3.59 -23.47
N LYS A 567 -29.67 -4.72 -23.87
CA LYS A 567 -30.20 -5.69 -22.92
C LYS A 567 -29.13 -6.73 -22.57
N PRO A 568 -29.05 -7.18 -21.32
CA PRO A 568 -28.10 -8.21 -20.91
C PRO A 568 -28.39 -9.54 -21.60
N SER A 569 -27.34 -10.27 -21.97
CA SER A 569 -27.41 -11.63 -22.50
C SER A 569 -27.48 -12.70 -21.42
N GLY A 570 -27.12 -12.37 -20.20
CA GLY A 570 -27.09 -13.22 -19.02
C GLY A 570 -26.67 -12.43 -17.80
N PHE A 571 -26.48 -13.10 -16.69
CA PHE A 571 -26.05 -12.49 -15.43
C PHE A 571 -24.98 -13.34 -14.77
N LEU A 572 -24.04 -12.65 -14.13
CA LEU A 572 -23.07 -13.18 -13.19
C LEU A 572 -23.48 -12.69 -11.80
N LYS A 573 -23.50 -13.57 -10.80
CA LYS A 573 -23.85 -13.20 -9.43
C LYS A 573 -22.68 -13.43 -8.49
N VAL A 574 -22.24 -12.37 -7.84
CA VAL A 574 -21.28 -12.42 -6.71
C VAL A 574 -22.09 -12.57 -5.44
N VAL A 575 -21.84 -13.63 -4.67
CA VAL A 575 -22.60 -13.96 -3.46
C VAL A 575 -21.72 -13.75 -2.23
N GLY A 576 -22.23 -12.99 -1.26
CA GLY A 576 -21.62 -12.83 0.06
C GLY A 576 -20.25 -12.17 0.04
N ALA A 577 -20.07 -11.10 -0.72
CA ALA A 577 -18.83 -10.35 -0.80
C ALA A 577 -18.52 -9.64 0.53
N GLN A 578 -17.35 -9.93 1.13
CA GLN A 578 -16.94 -9.44 2.48
C GLN A 578 -15.51 -8.87 2.53
N GLU A 579 -14.85 -8.73 1.38
CA GLU A 579 -13.46 -8.23 1.35
C GLU A 579 -13.39 -6.77 1.77
N ASN A 580 -12.42 -6.43 2.63
CA ASN A 580 -12.20 -5.08 3.18
C ASN A 580 -13.47 -4.52 3.86
N ASN A 581 -14.04 -3.44 3.28
CA ASN A 581 -15.22 -2.77 3.84
C ASN A 581 -16.56 -3.32 3.32
N LEU A 582 -16.57 -4.34 2.47
CA LEU A 582 -17.82 -4.92 1.92
C LEU A 582 -18.63 -5.63 3.01
N LYS A 583 -19.93 -5.34 3.06
CA LYS A 583 -20.86 -5.76 4.13
C LYS A 583 -21.68 -7.00 3.77
N ASN A 584 -21.01 -8.10 3.36
CA ASN A 584 -21.67 -9.36 2.98
C ASN A 584 -22.76 -9.16 1.93
N ILE A 585 -22.40 -8.49 0.83
CA ILE A 585 -23.34 -8.10 -0.21
C ILE A 585 -23.43 -9.14 -1.33
N ASP A 586 -24.62 -9.25 -1.92
CA ASP A 586 -24.86 -9.95 -3.17
C ASP A 586 -24.96 -8.93 -4.30
N VAL A 587 -24.28 -9.19 -5.43
CA VAL A 587 -24.26 -8.28 -6.57
C VAL A 587 -24.48 -9.03 -7.86
N GLU A 588 -25.49 -8.63 -8.62
CA GLU A 588 -25.75 -9.12 -9.97
C GLU A 588 -25.08 -8.23 -11.01
N ILE A 589 -24.32 -8.84 -11.89
CA ILE A 589 -23.55 -8.17 -12.95
C ILE A 589 -24.06 -8.66 -14.28
N PRO A 590 -24.66 -7.79 -15.10
CA PRO A 590 -25.20 -8.16 -16.39
C PRO A 590 -24.09 -8.43 -17.40
N LEU A 591 -24.26 -9.46 -18.25
CA LEU A 591 -23.31 -9.88 -19.26
C LEU A 591 -23.70 -9.37 -20.67
N GLY A 592 -22.68 -9.20 -21.55
CA GLY A 592 -22.85 -8.76 -22.93
C GLY A 592 -23.18 -7.28 -23.09
N ILE A 593 -23.05 -6.48 -22.04
CA ILE A 593 -23.31 -5.04 -22.05
C ILE A 593 -22.19 -4.23 -21.40
N PHE A 594 -22.28 -2.91 -21.50
CA PHE A 594 -21.37 -1.98 -20.86
C PHE A 594 -21.90 -1.59 -19.47
N THR A 595 -21.20 -2.01 -18.42
CA THR A 595 -21.54 -1.73 -17.02
C THR A 595 -20.51 -0.79 -16.40
N CYS A 596 -20.97 0.30 -15.77
CA CYS A 596 -20.14 1.15 -14.92
C CYS A 596 -20.34 0.78 -13.44
N VAL A 597 -19.22 0.63 -12.70
CA VAL A 597 -19.22 0.54 -11.23
C VAL A 597 -18.82 1.91 -10.68
N THR A 598 -19.75 2.59 -10.02
CA THR A 598 -19.64 3.97 -9.57
C THR A 598 -19.68 4.09 -8.05
N GLY A 599 -19.59 5.28 -7.53
CA GLY A 599 -19.70 5.59 -6.12
C GLY A 599 -18.52 6.41 -5.59
N VAL A 600 -18.68 6.95 -4.39
CA VAL A 600 -17.68 7.81 -3.75
C VAL A 600 -16.34 7.10 -3.54
N SER A 601 -15.27 7.88 -3.31
CA SER A 601 -13.95 7.33 -3.02
C SER A 601 -13.99 6.45 -1.75
N GLY A 602 -13.32 5.27 -1.79
CA GLY A 602 -13.34 4.32 -0.67
C GLY A 602 -14.64 3.53 -0.47
N SER A 603 -15.65 3.62 -1.35
CA SER A 603 -16.94 2.90 -1.21
C SER A 603 -16.87 1.38 -1.38
N GLY A 604 -15.74 0.82 -1.84
CA GLY A 604 -15.55 -0.63 -2.00
C GLY A 604 -15.55 -1.12 -3.45
N LYS A 605 -15.58 -0.24 -4.45
CA LYS A 605 -15.55 -0.58 -5.90
C LYS A 605 -14.42 -1.54 -6.26
N SER A 606 -13.19 -1.18 -5.94
CA SER A 606 -12.00 -2.00 -6.26
C SER A 606 -11.94 -3.29 -5.43
N SER A 607 -12.52 -3.32 -4.22
CA SER A 607 -12.67 -4.56 -3.43
C SER A 607 -13.60 -5.54 -4.12
N LEU A 608 -14.75 -5.07 -4.63
CA LEU A 608 -15.69 -5.90 -5.36
C LEU A 608 -15.13 -6.37 -6.70
N VAL A 609 -14.67 -5.44 -7.53
CA VAL A 609 -14.30 -5.71 -8.93
C VAL A 609 -12.91 -6.34 -9.03
N ASN A 610 -11.87 -5.72 -8.41
CA ASN A 610 -10.49 -6.15 -8.60
C ASN A 610 -10.09 -7.28 -7.64
N GLN A 611 -10.50 -7.23 -6.36
CA GLN A 611 -10.07 -8.22 -5.37
C GLN A 611 -10.92 -9.49 -5.40
N ILE A 612 -12.23 -9.38 -5.62
CA ILE A 612 -13.12 -10.54 -5.65
C ILE A 612 -13.35 -11.01 -7.08
N LEU A 613 -14.09 -10.22 -7.88
CA LEU A 613 -14.54 -10.61 -9.21
C LEU A 613 -13.40 -11.01 -10.14
N TYR A 614 -12.44 -10.09 -10.34
CA TYR A 614 -11.31 -10.35 -11.23
C TYR A 614 -10.47 -11.54 -10.79
N LYS A 615 -10.07 -11.60 -9.51
CA LYS A 615 -9.21 -12.69 -9.04
C LYS A 615 -9.89 -14.04 -9.07
N ARG A 616 -11.19 -14.11 -8.75
CA ARG A 616 -11.95 -15.37 -8.83
C ARG A 616 -12.09 -15.84 -10.27
N LEU A 617 -12.53 -14.97 -11.18
CA LEU A 617 -12.67 -15.33 -12.58
C LEU A 617 -11.33 -15.62 -13.25
N ALA A 618 -10.25 -14.89 -12.89
CA ALA A 618 -8.92 -15.18 -13.41
C ALA A 618 -8.41 -16.56 -12.97
N LYS A 619 -8.72 -16.97 -11.74
CA LYS A 619 -8.41 -18.32 -11.25
C LYS A 619 -9.18 -19.40 -12.04
N GLU A 620 -10.49 -19.23 -12.25
CA GLU A 620 -11.33 -20.24 -12.92
C GLU A 620 -11.11 -20.26 -14.45
N LEU A 621 -11.17 -19.09 -15.12
CA LEU A 621 -11.13 -19.00 -16.58
C LEU A 621 -9.71 -18.99 -17.15
N ASN A 622 -8.79 -18.26 -16.51
CA ASN A 622 -7.42 -18.09 -17.00
C ASN A 622 -6.40 -18.99 -16.27
N ARG A 623 -6.83 -19.79 -15.29
CA ARG A 623 -5.97 -20.63 -14.44
C ARG A 623 -4.86 -19.82 -13.74
N ALA A 624 -5.17 -18.57 -13.38
CA ALA A 624 -4.22 -17.69 -12.73
C ALA A 624 -4.01 -18.12 -11.26
N LYS A 625 -2.78 -17.99 -10.78
CA LYS A 625 -2.41 -18.28 -9.38
C LYS A 625 -2.73 -17.09 -8.48
N THR A 626 -4.00 -16.76 -8.33
CA THR A 626 -4.47 -15.63 -7.53
C THR A 626 -5.38 -16.12 -6.41
N LYS A 627 -5.30 -15.44 -5.25
CA LYS A 627 -6.21 -15.66 -4.13
C LYS A 627 -7.32 -14.60 -4.18
N PRO A 628 -8.56 -14.99 -4.43
CA PRO A 628 -9.69 -14.05 -4.40
C PRO A 628 -9.91 -13.52 -2.99
N GLY A 629 -10.45 -12.29 -2.89
CA GLY A 629 -10.90 -11.72 -1.63
C GLY A 629 -12.07 -12.51 -1.01
N LEU A 630 -12.40 -12.19 0.23
CA LEU A 630 -13.43 -12.89 0.99
C LEU A 630 -14.82 -12.77 0.33
N HIS A 631 -15.39 -13.89 -0.08
CA HIS A 631 -16.74 -14.03 -0.63
C HIS A 631 -17.21 -15.47 -0.49
N LYS A 632 -18.49 -15.72 -0.66
CA LYS A 632 -19.03 -17.10 -0.60
C LYS A 632 -18.84 -17.82 -1.94
N ASP A 633 -19.37 -17.28 -3.03
CA ASP A 633 -19.26 -17.87 -4.37
C ASP A 633 -19.50 -16.84 -5.48
N ILE A 634 -19.22 -17.23 -6.73
CA ILE A 634 -19.59 -16.48 -7.94
C ILE A 634 -20.31 -17.47 -8.88
N GLU A 635 -21.56 -17.17 -9.18
CA GLU A 635 -22.42 -17.98 -10.03
C GLU A 635 -22.47 -17.44 -11.48
N GLY A 636 -22.65 -18.31 -12.48
CA GLY A 636 -22.86 -17.94 -13.87
C GLY A 636 -21.59 -17.67 -14.69
N PHE A 637 -20.38 -17.94 -14.18
CA PHE A 637 -19.12 -17.72 -14.89
C PHE A 637 -18.87 -18.71 -16.05
N ASP A 638 -19.61 -19.80 -16.12
CA ASP A 638 -19.62 -20.78 -17.22
C ASP A 638 -20.06 -20.18 -18.56
N GLN A 639 -20.74 -19.02 -18.53
CA GLN A 639 -21.12 -18.24 -19.71
C GLN A 639 -19.95 -17.51 -20.37
N LEU A 640 -18.81 -17.43 -19.66
CA LEU A 640 -17.61 -16.69 -20.06
C LEU A 640 -16.46 -17.63 -20.44
N ASP A 641 -15.62 -17.22 -21.37
CA ASP A 641 -14.44 -17.97 -21.79
C ASP A 641 -13.12 -17.38 -21.26
N LYS A 642 -13.07 -16.09 -20.99
CA LYS A 642 -11.86 -15.39 -20.60
C LYS A 642 -12.16 -14.11 -19.85
N ILE A 643 -11.25 -13.72 -18.93
CA ILE A 643 -11.24 -12.41 -18.28
C ILE A 643 -9.95 -11.66 -18.59
N ILE A 644 -10.06 -10.36 -18.84
CA ILE A 644 -8.97 -9.45 -19.12
C ILE A 644 -9.12 -8.22 -18.24
N ALA A 645 -8.13 -7.95 -17.39
CA ALA A 645 -8.04 -6.68 -16.67
C ALA A 645 -7.08 -5.72 -17.35
N ILE A 646 -7.50 -4.48 -17.48
CA ILE A 646 -6.74 -3.38 -18.10
C ILE A 646 -6.62 -2.29 -17.04
N ASP A 647 -5.50 -2.30 -16.34
CA ASP A 647 -5.15 -1.37 -15.28
C ASP A 647 -4.04 -0.39 -15.69
N GLN A 648 -3.74 0.58 -14.85
CA GLN A 648 -2.71 1.59 -15.07
C GLN A 648 -1.28 1.12 -14.78
N SER A 649 -1.08 -0.16 -14.46
CA SER A 649 0.26 -0.70 -14.21
C SER A 649 1.14 -0.61 -15.47
N PRO A 650 2.45 -0.38 -15.32
CA PRO A 650 3.37 -0.30 -16.47
C PRO A 650 3.31 -1.56 -17.35
N ILE A 651 3.47 -1.40 -18.66
CA ILE A 651 3.54 -2.52 -19.63
C ILE A 651 4.81 -3.37 -19.49
N GLY A 652 5.71 -3.01 -18.59
CA GLY A 652 6.91 -3.74 -18.22
C GLY A 652 7.76 -2.94 -17.23
N ARG A 653 8.68 -3.63 -16.57
CA ARG A 653 9.52 -3.05 -15.51
C ARG A 653 10.90 -2.57 -15.98
N THR A 654 11.23 -2.77 -17.24
CA THR A 654 12.56 -2.47 -17.78
C THR A 654 12.47 -1.53 -18.97
N PRO A 655 13.53 -0.75 -19.28
CA PRO A 655 13.58 0.11 -20.47
C PRO A 655 13.44 -0.63 -21.82
N ARG A 656 13.53 -1.97 -21.81
CA ARG A 656 13.34 -2.82 -23.00
C ARG A 656 11.88 -3.04 -23.35
N SER A 657 10.99 -2.89 -22.36
CA SER A 657 9.55 -2.95 -22.63
C SER A 657 9.11 -1.64 -23.28
N ASN A 658 8.41 -1.73 -24.39
CA ASN A 658 7.92 -0.58 -25.16
C ASN A 658 6.61 -0.94 -25.89
N PRO A 659 5.88 0.03 -26.46
CA PRO A 659 4.64 -0.20 -27.18
C PRO A 659 4.75 -1.27 -28.28
N ALA A 660 5.83 -1.27 -29.05
CA ALA A 660 6.03 -2.22 -30.15
C ALA A 660 6.19 -3.67 -29.66
N THR A 661 6.91 -3.87 -28.54
CA THR A 661 7.10 -5.21 -27.97
C THR A 661 5.83 -5.72 -27.30
N TYR A 662 5.12 -4.87 -26.59
CA TYR A 662 3.92 -5.26 -25.85
C TYR A 662 2.77 -5.66 -26.78
N THR A 663 2.54 -4.90 -27.84
CA THR A 663 1.52 -5.23 -28.85
C THR A 663 1.92 -6.39 -29.78
N GLY A 664 3.17 -6.87 -29.66
CA GLY A 664 3.72 -7.93 -30.49
C GLY A 664 3.93 -7.53 -31.97
N VAL A 665 3.85 -6.23 -32.29
CA VAL A 665 4.13 -5.76 -33.63
C VAL A 665 5.62 -5.79 -33.96
N PHE A 666 6.47 -5.69 -32.94
CA PHE A 666 7.92 -5.73 -33.12
C PHE A 666 8.41 -7.05 -33.72
N ASP A 667 7.76 -8.17 -33.43
CA ASP A 667 8.09 -9.45 -34.05
C ASP A 667 7.86 -9.44 -35.55
N GLN A 668 6.77 -8.85 -36.02
CA GLN A 668 6.46 -8.69 -37.46
C GLN A 668 7.41 -7.71 -38.17
N ILE A 669 7.80 -6.64 -37.45
CA ILE A 669 8.80 -5.67 -37.96
C ILE A 669 10.17 -6.38 -38.13
N ARG A 670 10.58 -7.18 -37.13
CA ARG A 670 11.84 -7.95 -37.21
C ARG A 670 11.84 -8.98 -38.36
N ASP A 671 10.71 -9.65 -38.60
CA ASP A 671 10.54 -10.56 -39.71
C ASP A 671 10.66 -9.81 -41.06
N LEU A 672 10.06 -8.62 -41.16
CA LEU A 672 10.16 -7.75 -42.36
C LEU A 672 11.61 -7.33 -42.65
N PHE A 673 12.35 -6.89 -41.59
CA PHE A 673 13.76 -6.54 -41.76
C PHE A 673 14.63 -7.73 -42.18
N ALA A 674 14.36 -8.92 -41.66
CA ALA A 674 15.06 -10.15 -42.06
C ALA A 674 14.78 -10.54 -43.54
N MET A 675 13.67 -10.10 -44.12
CA MET A 675 13.30 -10.35 -45.50
C MET A 675 13.94 -9.35 -46.49
N THR A 676 14.57 -8.27 -46.03
CA THR A 676 15.24 -7.29 -46.88
C THR A 676 16.42 -7.92 -47.66
N LYS A 677 16.76 -7.36 -48.82
CA LYS A 677 17.87 -7.83 -49.65
C LYS A 677 19.19 -7.79 -48.87
N ASP A 678 19.46 -6.69 -48.16
CA ASP A 678 20.68 -6.49 -47.41
C ASP A 678 20.79 -7.49 -46.23
N ALA A 679 19.71 -7.79 -45.52
CA ALA A 679 19.71 -8.78 -44.44
C ALA A 679 19.97 -10.20 -45.02
N LYS A 680 19.35 -10.56 -46.15
CA LYS A 680 19.56 -11.85 -46.81
C LYS A 680 20.98 -12.00 -47.31
N ALA A 681 21.55 -10.97 -47.89
CA ALA A 681 22.93 -10.98 -48.38
C ALA A 681 23.96 -11.18 -47.25
N LYS A 682 23.66 -10.64 -46.05
CA LYS A 682 24.49 -10.77 -44.87
C LYS A 682 24.15 -12.01 -44.02
N GLY A 683 23.17 -12.83 -44.41
CA GLY A 683 22.72 -14.01 -43.66
C GLY A 683 22.04 -13.68 -42.33
N TYR A 684 21.45 -12.48 -42.19
CA TYR A 684 20.83 -12.05 -40.95
C TYR A 684 19.40 -12.60 -40.84
N ASN A 685 19.14 -13.28 -39.72
CA ASN A 685 17.80 -13.74 -39.36
C ASN A 685 17.10 -12.73 -38.43
N LYS A 686 15.81 -12.97 -38.09
CA LYS A 686 15.03 -12.11 -37.20
C LYS A 686 15.64 -11.86 -35.85
N GLY A 687 16.50 -12.80 -35.36
CA GLY A 687 17.20 -12.65 -34.09
C GLY A 687 18.21 -11.52 -34.09
N ARG A 688 18.78 -11.18 -35.25
CA ARG A 688 19.72 -10.07 -35.42
C ARG A 688 19.09 -8.71 -35.08
N PHE A 689 17.81 -8.55 -35.38
CA PHE A 689 17.05 -7.33 -35.19
C PHE A 689 16.38 -7.26 -33.81
N SER A 690 16.75 -8.14 -32.87
CA SER A 690 16.28 -8.12 -31.47
C SER A 690 17.32 -7.44 -30.57
N PHE A 691 16.94 -6.38 -29.89
CA PHE A 691 17.79 -5.77 -28.87
C PHE A 691 17.92 -6.62 -27.58
N ASN A 692 17.15 -7.72 -27.44
CA ASN A 692 17.26 -8.66 -26.32
C ASN A 692 18.26 -9.81 -26.58
N LYS A 693 18.63 -10.08 -27.85
CA LYS A 693 19.52 -11.18 -28.23
C LYS A 693 20.91 -10.69 -28.59
N LYS A 694 21.95 -11.46 -28.19
CA LYS A 694 23.33 -11.21 -28.61
C LYS A 694 23.45 -11.28 -30.13
N GLY A 695 24.41 -10.54 -30.68
CA GLY A 695 24.74 -10.51 -32.09
C GLY A 695 24.29 -9.27 -32.83
N GLY A 696 23.10 -8.73 -32.55
CA GLY A 696 22.59 -7.51 -33.21
C GLY A 696 22.51 -6.29 -32.31
N ARG A 697 22.45 -6.51 -31.00
CA ARG A 697 22.34 -5.45 -30.02
C ARG A 697 23.70 -4.81 -29.68
N CYS A 698 23.68 -3.63 -29.15
CA CYS A 698 24.86 -3.04 -28.52
C CYS A 698 25.21 -3.85 -27.26
N GLU A 699 26.41 -4.39 -27.17
CA GLU A 699 26.81 -5.21 -26.03
C GLU A 699 27.23 -4.36 -24.81
N ALA A 700 27.61 -3.09 -24.99
CA ALA A 700 27.94 -2.19 -23.88
C ALA A 700 26.74 -1.92 -22.98
N CYS A 701 25.56 -1.63 -23.55
CA CYS A 701 24.32 -1.43 -22.81
C CYS A 701 23.41 -2.67 -22.84
N ALA A 702 23.88 -3.79 -23.36
CA ALA A 702 23.10 -5.01 -23.56
C ALA A 702 21.72 -4.81 -24.24
N GLY A 703 21.59 -3.76 -25.08
CA GLY A 703 20.39 -3.40 -25.83
C GLY A 703 19.43 -2.44 -25.10
N ASP A 704 19.77 -1.94 -23.93
CA ASP A 704 18.92 -0.98 -23.19
C ASP A 704 18.95 0.43 -23.82
N GLY A 705 20.04 0.79 -24.50
CA GLY A 705 20.26 2.13 -25.06
C GLY A 705 20.74 3.13 -24.02
N ILE A 706 20.55 2.84 -22.75
CA ILE A 706 20.93 3.64 -21.59
C ILE A 706 21.77 2.80 -20.63
N ILE A 707 22.57 3.46 -19.81
CA ILE A 707 23.34 2.85 -18.73
C ILE A 707 22.78 3.40 -17.42
N LYS A 708 22.40 2.52 -16.52
CA LYS A 708 21.97 2.84 -15.17
C LYS A 708 23.22 3.02 -14.29
N ILE A 709 23.38 4.17 -13.70
CA ILE A 709 24.41 4.44 -12.70
C ILE A 709 23.72 4.41 -11.33
N GLU A 710 24.01 3.37 -10.54
CA GLU A 710 23.45 3.23 -9.20
C GLU A 710 24.12 4.19 -8.22
N MET A 711 23.33 5.04 -7.61
CA MET A 711 23.78 6.03 -6.63
C MET A 711 23.27 5.63 -5.25
N HIS A 712 24.14 5.11 -4.38
CA HIS A 712 23.75 4.53 -3.08
C HIS A 712 22.90 5.43 -2.18
N PHE A 713 23.03 6.76 -2.28
CA PHE A 713 22.31 7.73 -1.44
C PHE A 713 21.42 8.71 -2.24
N LEU A 714 21.46 8.63 -3.57
CA LEU A 714 20.72 9.50 -4.48
C LEU A 714 19.88 8.64 -5.44
N PRO A 715 18.89 9.21 -6.10
CA PRO A 715 18.18 8.50 -7.18
C PRO A 715 19.15 8.03 -8.26
N ASP A 716 18.91 6.83 -8.78
CA ASP A 716 19.70 6.27 -9.88
C ASP A 716 19.66 7.20 -11.10
N VAL A 717 20.81 7.40 -11.73
CA VAL A 717 20.95 8.22 -12.94
C VAL A 717 21.00 7.34 -14.17
N TYR A 718 20.20 7.68 -15.16
CA TYR A 718 20.17 7.00 -16.46
C TYR A 718 20.81 7.88 -17.52
N VAL A 719 21.91 7.43 -18.10
CA VAL A 719 22.63 8.15 -19.15
C VAL A 719 22.58 7.40 -20.46
N PRO A 720 22.51 8.07 -21.63
CA PRO A 720 22.62 7.40 -22.93
C PRO A 720 23.92 6.62 -23.03
N CYS A 721 23.85 5.44 -23.64
CA CYS A 721 25.04 4.60 -23.83
C CYS A 721 26.01 5.30 -24.80
N GLU A 722 27.25 5.55 -24.39
CA GLU A 722 28.30 6.21 -25.17
C GLU A 722 28.68 5.46 -26.47
N VAL A 723 28.50 4.12 -26.49
CA VAL A 723 28.86 3.30 -27.65
C VAL A 723 27.79 3.35 -28.75
N CYS A 724 26.51 3.23 -28.38
CA CYS A 724 25.43 3.23 -29.35
C CYS A 724 24.63 4.54 -29.40
N HIS A 725 24.95 5.52 -28.55
CA HIS A 725 24.25 6.81 -28.46
C HIS A 725 22.74 6.67 -28.41
N GLY A 726 22.24 5.75 -27.55
CA GLY A 726 20.83 5.48 -27.40
C GLY A 726 20.21 4.53 -28.45
N LYS A 727 20.93 4.15 -29.50
CA LYS A 727 20.38 3.41 -30.66
C LYS A 727 20.13 1.92 -30.39
N ARG A 728 20.54 1.36 -29.25
CA ARG A 728 20.29 -0.03 -28.80
C ARG A 728 20.98 -1.15 -29.62
N TYR A 729 21.37 -0.89 -30.86
CA TYR A 729 21.96 -1.85 -31.80
C TYR A 729 23.40 -1.54 -32.13
N ASN A 730 24.11 -2.54 -32.64
CA ASN A 730 25.42 -2.35 -33.20
C ASN A 730 25.34 -1.73 -34.61
N ARG A 731 26.45 -1.17 -35.09
CA ARG A 731 26.55 -0.42 -36.35
C ARG A 731 26.11 -1.26 -37.55
N GLU A 732 26.54 -2.53 -37.62
CA GLU A 732 26.23 -3.43 -38.74
C GLU A 732 24.73 -3.75 -38.86
N THR A 733 23.98 -3.87 -37.74
CA THR A 733 22.53 -4.08 -37.76
C THR A 733 21.80 -2.83 -38.28
N LEU A 734 22.31 -1.64 -37.95
CA LEU A 734 21.74 -0.36 -38.35
C LEU A 734 21.98 -0.03 -39.87
N GLU A 735 22.92 -0.72 -40.52
CA GLU A 735 23.14 -0.58 -41.96
C GLU A 735 21.99 -1.18 -42.78
N VAL A 736 21.28 -2.19 -42.24
CA VAL A 736 20.14 -2.78 -42.93
C VAL A 736 18.96 -1.82 -42.89
N LYS A 737 18.44 -1.47 -44.07
CA LYS A 737 17.35 -0.51 -44.18
C LYS A 737 16.13 -1.10 -44.91
N TYR A 738 14.95 -0.71 -44.45
CA TYR A 738 13.68 -0.91 -45.11
C TYR A 738 13.08 0.44 -45.49
N LYS A 739 12.78 0.70 -46.77
CA LYS A 739 12.36 2.03 -47.25
C LYS A 739 13.25 3.16 -46.77
N GLY A 740 14.58 2.96 -46.70
CA GLY A 740 15.55 3.95 -46.28
C GLY A 740 15.70 4.14 -44.75
N LYS A 741 14.91 3.46 -43.93
CA LYS A 741 14.92 3.56 -42.45
C LYS A 741 15.55 2.30 -41.82
N SER A 742 16.41 2.48 -40.82
CA SER A 742 16.96 1.40 -40.00
C SER A 742 15.93 0.90 -38.99
N ILE A 743 16.20 -0.23 -38.32
CA ILE A 743 15.35 -0.75 -37.26
C ILE A 743 15.21 0.24 -36.09
N TYR A 744 16.25 1.02 -35.81
CA TYR A 744 16.21 2.09 -34.79
C TYR A 744 15.30 3.25 -35.23
N ASP A 745 15.42 3.69 -36.50
CA ASP A 745 14.58 4.77 -37.03
C ASP A 745 13.10 4.39 -36.93
N VAL A 746 12.77 3.13 -37.21
CA VAL A 746 11.40 2.60 -37.07
C VAL A 746 10.94 2.60 -35.61
N LEU A 747 11.77 2.20 -34.65
CA LEU A 747 11.42 2.26 -33.21
C LEU A 747 11.25 3.70 -32.72
N ASN A 748 11.90 4.67 -33.36
CA ASN A 748 11.82 6.08 -33.03
C ASN A 748 10.67 6.82 -33.72
N MET A 749 10.00 6.18 -34.71
CA MET A 749 8.78 6.72 -35.32
C MET A 749 7.65 6.84 -34.30
N THR A 750 6.85 7.88 -34.45
CA THR A 750 5.53 7.95 -33.79
C THR A 750 4.59 6.88 -34.37
N VAL A 751 3.54 6.53 -33.63
CA VAL A 751 2.52 5.60 -34.16
C VAL A 751 1.85 6.16 -35.41
N GLU A 752 1.63 7.48 -35.49
CA GLU A 752 1.07 8.16 -36.66
C GLU A 752 1.95 7.95 -37.90
N GLU A 753 3.25 8.28 -37.80
CA GLU A 753 4.23 8.04 -38.87
C GLU A 753 4.34 6.57 -39.27
N ALA A 754 4.26 5.68 -38.29
CA ALA A 754 4.31 4.23 -38.53
C ALA A 754 3.06 3.72 -39.26
N CYS A 755 1.87 4.30 -39.05
CA CYS A 755 0.67 4.00 -39.84
C CYS A 755 0.88 4.22 -41.32
N ASP A 756 1.44 5.40 -41.64
CA ASP A 756 1.74 5.75 -43.05
C ASP A 756 2.87 4.90 -43.65
N PHE A 757 3.94 4.71 -42.89
CA PHE A 757 5.12 3.95 -43.33
C PHE A 757 4.81 2.48 -43.64
N PHE A 758 3.95 1.84 -42.83
CA PHE A 758 3.55 0.44 -42.96
C PHE A 758 2.19 0.22 -43.60
N SER A 759 1.58 1.22 -44.20
CA SER A 759 0.25 1.16 -44.83
C SER A 759 0.05 -0.02 -45.79
N ASN A 760 1.12 -0.44 -46.51
CA ASN A 760 1.10 -1.57 -47.41
C ASN A 760 1.33 -2.95 -46.76
N ILE A 761 1.42 -3.03 -45.44
CA ILE A 761 1.66 -4.28 -44.71
C ILE A 761 0.52 -4.50 -43.69
N PRO A 762 -0.57 -5.18 -44.09
CA PRO A 762 -1.80 -5.26 -43.31
C PRO A 762 -1.63 -5.80 -41.89
N SER A 763 -0.69 -6.72 -41.70
CA SER A 763 -0.41 -7.30 -40.35
C SER A 763 0.18 -6.30 -39.37
N ILE A 764 0.97 -5.33 -39.84
CA ILE A 764 1.57 -4.26 -39.04
C ILE A 764 0.60 -3.07 -38.98
N SER A 765 0.08 -2.62 -40.15
CA SER A 765 -0.84 -1.46 -40.25
C SER A 765 -2.02 -1.56 -39.30
N ARG A 766 -2.71 -2.72 -39.26
CA ARG A 766 -3.84 -2.93 -38.33
C ARG A 766 -3.51 -2.68 -36.86
N LYS A 767 -2.33 -3.09 -36.40
CA LYS A 767 -1.90 -2.87 -35.01
C LYS A 767 -1.55 -1.41 -34.76
N MET A 768 -0.96 -0.73 -35.75
CA MET A 768 -0.66 0.70 -35.66
C MET A 768 -1.94 1.53 -35.65
N GLU A 769 -2.89 1.21 -36.50
CA GLU A 769 -4.21 1.83 -36.55
C GLU A 769 -4.93 1.69 -35.21
N THR A 770 -4.87 0.50 -34.57
CA THR A 770 -5.48 0.29 -33.25
C THR A 770 -4.83 1.16 -32.18
N LEU A 771 -3.49 1.32 -32.21
CA LEU A 771 -2.79 2.24 -31.30
C LEU A 771 -3.18 3.71 -31.54
N ARG A 772 -3.34 4.11 -32.81
CA ARG A 772 -3.81 5.46 -33.16
C ARG A 772 -5.25 5.68 -32.74
N ASP A 773 -6.12 4.72 -32.94
CA ASP A 773 -7.55 4.79 -32.58
C ASP A 773 -7.76 5.00 -31.08
N VAL A 774 -6.92 4.40 -30.21
CA VAL A 774 -6.95 4.63 -28.76
C VAL A 774 -6.32 5.98 -28.34
N GLY A 775 -6.01 6.86 -29.30
CA GLY A 775 -5.46 8.20 -29.04
C GLY A 775 -3.95 8.23 -28.76
N LEU A 776 -3.20 7.20 -29.15
CA LEU A 776 -1.75 7.09 -28.91
C LEU A 776 -0.92 7.37 -30.18
N GLY A 777 -1.45 8.16 -31.13
CA GLY A 777 -0.74 8.51 -32.37
C GLY A 777 0.61 9.19 -32.16
N TYR A 778 0.75 9.93 -31.08
CA TYR A 778 1.94 10.73 -30.75
C TYR A 778 3.08 9.96 -30.07
N ILE A 779 2.83 8.79 -29.46
CA ILE A 779 3.88 8.03 -28.78
C ILE A 779 4.83 7.36 -29.78
N ARG A 780 6.09 7.18 -29.40
CA ARG A 780 7.06 6.45 -30.21
C ARG A 780 6.97 4.95 -29.97
N LEU A 781 7.14 4.16 -31.04
CA LEU A 781 7.06 2.69 -30.96
C LEU A 781 8.06 2.07 -29.98
N GLY A 782 9.26 2.62 -29.88
CA GLY A 782 10.33 2.18 -28.98
C GLY A 782 10.41 2.93 -27.65
N GLN A 783 9.43 3.79 -27.33
CA GLN A 783 9.42 4.54 -26.07
C GLN A 783 9.47 3.60 -24.86
N PRO A 784 10.42 3.78 -23.94
CA PRO A 784 10.53 2.91 -22.76
C PRO A 784 9.27 2.95 -21.89
N SER A 785 8.88 1.80 -21.36
CA SER A 785 7.73 1.71 -20.45
C SER A 785 7.85 2.57 -19.18
N THR A 786 9.06 2.92 -18.79
CA THR A 786 9.36 3.79 -17.65
C THR A 786 9.04 5.27 -17.88
N GLU A 787 8.91 5.67 -19.16
CA GLU A 787 8.58 7.04 -19.56
C GLU A 787 7.08 7.21 -19.87
N LEU A 788 6.32 6.12 -19.91
CA LEU A 788 4.89 6.15 -20.18
C LEU A 788 4.11 6.51 -18.91
N SER A 789 3.08 7.33 -19.08
CA SER A 789 2.09 7.57 -18.03
C SER A 789 1.22 6.33 -17.80
N GLY A 790 0.56 6.25 -16.62
CA GLY A 790 -0.35 5.15 -16.31
C GLY A 790 -1.48 5.00 -17.34
N GLY A 791 -2.06 6.12 -17.79
CA GLY A 791 -3.09 6.14 -18.83
C GLY A 791 -2.59 5.69 -20.20
N GLU A 792 -1.36 6.06 -20.60
CA GLU A 792 -0.76 5.57 -21.83
C GLU A 792 -0.51 4.07 -21.79
N ALA A 793 0.03 3.55 -20.67
CA ALA A 793 0.23 2.13 -20.46
C ALA A 793 -1.09 1.34 -20.56
N GLN A 794 -2.16 1.85 -19.96
CA GLN A 794 -3.49 1.27 -20.01
C GLN A 794 -4.04 1.22 -21.44
N ARG A 795 -3.92 2.32 -22.19
CA ARG A 795 -4.36 2.38 -23.59
C ARG A 795 -3.56 1.46 -24.51
N ILE A 796 -2.26 1.26 -24.27
CA ILE A 796 -1.45 0.28 -24.99
C ILE A 796 -1.97 -1.14 -24.73
N LYS A 797 -2.32 -1.47 -23.48
CA LYS A 797 -2.94 -2.76 -23.14
C LYS A 797 -4.26 -2.94 -23.86
N LEU A 798 -5.11 -1.91 -23.87
CA LEU A 798 -6.38 -1.91 -24.57
C LEU A 798 -6.19 -2.13 -26.09
N ALA A 799 -5.27 -1.41 -26.72
CA ALA A 799 -4.95 -1.58 -28.13
C ALA A 799 -4.47 -3.00 -28.48
N ALA A 800 -3.64 -3.57 -27.61
CA ALA A 800 -3.15 -4.94 -27.78
C ALA A 800 -4.30 -5.97 -27.75
N GLU A 801 -5.29 -5.79 -26.87
CA GLU A 801 -6.46 -6.67 -26.82
C GLU A 801 -7.41 -6.45 -27.99
N LEU A 802 -7.69 -5.22 -28.38
CA LEU A 802 -8.50 -4.88 -29.57
C LEU A 802 -7.93 -5.42 -30.87
N SER A 803 -6.61 -5.59 -30.97
CA SER A 803 -5.96 -6.16 -32.15
C SER A 803 -6.18 -7.68 -32.29
N LYS A 804 -6.69 -8.35 -31.24
CA LYS A 804 -6.97 -9.79 -31.21
C LYS A 804 -8.39 -10.08 -31.72
N ARG A 805 -8.63 -11.33 -32.15
CA ARG A 805 -9.98 -11.77 -32.55
C ARG A 805 -10.84 -11.95 -31.30
N SER A 806 -11.97 -11.30 -31.24
CA SER A 806 -12.96 -11.46 -30.17
C SER A 806 -13.74 -12.78 -30.30
N THR A 807 -14.05 -13.42 -29.18
CA THR A 807 -14.93 -14.59 -29.10
C THR A 807 -16.39 -14.21 -28.78
N GLY A 808 -16.64 -12.97 -28.33
CA GLY A 808 -17.96 -12.51 -27.89
C GLY A 808 -18.38 -12.99 -26.49
N LYS A 809 -17.48 -13.70 -25.77
CA LYS A 809 -17.70 -14.19 -24.40
C LYS A 809 -16.62 -13.76 -23.42
N THR A 810 -15.84 -12.74 -23.78
CA THR A 810 -14.77 -12.21 -22.94
C THR A 810 -15.32 -11.12 -22.03
N ILE A 811 -14.93 -11.13 -20.77
CA ILE A 811 -15.20 -10.05 -19.83
C ILE A 811 -13.96 -9.16 -19.70
N TYR A 812 -14.13 -7.88 -19.97
CA TYR A 812 -13.09 -6.84 -19.83
C TYR A 812 -13.36 -6.03 -18.57
N ILE A 813 -12.36 -5.87 -17.72
CA ILE A 813 -12.40 -5.00 -16.55
C ILE A 813 -11.41 -3.87 -16.76
N LEU A 814 -11.89 -2.63 -16.70
CA LEU A 814 -11.09 -1.42 -16.79
C LEU A 814 -11.22 -0.61 -15.50
N ASP A 815 -10.09 -0.15 -14.98
CA ASP A 815 -10.03 0.65 -13.75
C ASP A 815 -9.63 2.08 -14.10
N GLU A 816 -10.58 3.02 -13.95
CA GLU A 816 -10.45 4.47 -14.21
C GLU A 816 -9.75 4.78 -15.57
N PRO A 817 -10.27 4.30 -16.70
CA PRO A 817 -9.59 4.43 -17.99
C PRO A 817 -9.55 5.85 -18.54
N THR A 818 -10.28 6.82 -17.96
CA THR A 818 -10.27 8.23 -18.35
C THR A 818 -9.16 9.06 -17.74
N THR A 819 -8.38 8.46 -16.84
CA THR A 819 -7.27 9.12 -16.15
C THR A 819 -6.30 9.77 -17.14
N GLY A 820 -6.05 11.09 -16.98
CA GLY A 820 -5.14 11.85 -17.81
C GLY A 820 -5.62 12.05 -19.25
N LEU A 821 -6.91 11.91 -19.52
CA LEU A 821 -7.48 12.09 -20.84
C LEU A 821 -8.20 13.42 -20.99
N HIS A 822 -7.85 14.13 -22.08
CA HIS A 822 -8.66 15.24 -22.57
C HIS A 822 -10.02 14.74 -23.07
N PHE A 823 -11.08 15.59 -23.04
CA PHE A 823 -12.44 15.26 -23.49
C PHE A 823 -12.51 14.58 -24.87
N ALA A 824 -11.69 15.04 -25.82
CA ALA A 824 -11.61 14.44 -27.16
C ALA A 824 -11.12 12.98 -27.14
N ASP A 825 -10.23 12.63 -26.21
CA ASP A 825 -9.73 11.25 -26.08
C ASP A 825 -10.68 10.39 -25.26
N VAL A 826 -11.41 10.98 -24.29
CA VAL A 826 -12.53 10.32 -23.60
C VAL A 826 -13.62 9.93 -24.58
N HIS A 827 -13.95 10.81 -25.56
CA HIS A 827 -14.90 10.52 -26.62
C HIS A 827 -14.49 9.29 -27.45
N LYS A 828 -13.22 9.24 -27.90
CA LYS A 828 -12.69 8.07 -28.60
C LYS A 828 -12.72 6.79 -27.74
N LEU A 829 -12.41 6.90 -26.45
CA LEU A 829 -12.46 5.77 -25.52
C LEU A 829 -13.88 5.20 -25.42
N VAL A 830 -14.90 6.05 -25.31
CA VAL A 830 -16.31 5.64 -25.29
C VAL A 830 -16.68 4.86 -26.54
N ASP A 831 -16.28 5.34 -27.74
CA ASP A 831 -16.50 4.64 -29.01
C ASP A 831 -15.85 3.24 -29.01
N ILE A 832 -14.65 3.12 -28.41
CA ILE A 832 -13.95 1.85 -28.29
C ILE A 832 -14.68 0.88 -27.36
N LEU A 833 -15.15 1.37 -26.19
CA LEU A 833 -15.92 0.56 -25.24
C LEU A 833 -17.22 0.06 -25.88
N ALA A 834 -17.90 0.92 -26.65
CA ALA A 834 -19.09 0.55 -27.42
C ALA A 834 -18.78 -0.55 -28.45
N ARG A 835 -17.69 -0.43 -29.21
CA ARG A 835 -17.26 -1.47 -30.20
C ARG A 835 -16.92 -2.81 -29.54
N LEU A 836 -16.30 -2.82 -28.34
CA LEU A 836 -16.06 -4.06 -27.59
C LEU A 836 -17.36 -4.75 -27.20
N THR A 837 -18.33 -3.96 -26.74
CA THR A 837 -19.64 -4.47 -26.32
C THR A 837 -20.48 -4.96 -27.50
N GLU A 838 -20.42 -4.27 -28.65
CA GLU A 838 -21.05 -4.69 -29.92
C GLU A 838 -20.53 -6.04 -30.41
N GLY A 839 -19.29 -6.38 -30.07
CA GLY A 839 -18.70 -7.70 -30.28
C GLY A 839 -19.24 -8.80 -29.38
N GLY A 840 -20.26 -8.55 -28.56
CA GLY A 840 -20.89 -9.49 -27.64
C GLY A 840 -20.16 -9.63 -26.28
N ASN A 841 -19.07 -8.89 -26.07
CA ASN A 841 -18.30 -8.98 -24.83
C ASN A 841 -18.96 -8.21 -23.69
N THR A 842 -18.63 -8.59 -22.48
CA THR A 842 -18.99 -7.84 -21.27
C THR A 842 -17.89 -6.84 -20.95
N VAL A 843 -18.25 -5.58 -20.72
CA VAL A 843 -17.31 -4.53 -20.37
C VAL A 843 -17.72 -3.95 -19.01
N ILE A 844 -16.84 -4.07 -18.03
CA ILE A 844 -17.02 -3.50 -16.69
C ILE A 844 -15.97 -2.39 -16.49
N VAL A 845 -16.41 -1.20 -16.15
CA VAL A 845 -15.54 -0.05 -15.94
C VAL A 845 -15.79 0.55 -14.57
N ILE A 846 -14.74 0.67 -13.76
CA ILE A 846 -14.78 1.48 -12.55
C ILE A 846 -14.54 2.92 -13.00
N GLU A 847 -15.47 3.83 -12.76
CA GLU A 847 -15.39 5.19 -13.30
C GLU A 847 -16.01 6.25 -12.40
N HIS A 848 -15.49 7.47 -12.53
CA HIS A 848 -15.99 8.69 -11.89
C HIS A 848 -16.37 9.75 -12.91
N ASN A 849 -15.91 9.64 -14.15
CA ASN A 849 -16.20 10.59 -15.22
C ASN A 849 -17.66 10.41 -15.70
N LEU A 850 -18.45 11.44 -15.47
CA LEU A 850 -19.88 11.42 -15.79
C LEU A 850 -20.17 11.29 -17.30
N ASP A 851 -19.25 11.75 -18.16
CA ASP A 851 -19.37 11.58 -19.62
C ASP A 851 -19.26 10.14 -20.07
N VAL A 852 -18.49 9.31 -19.34
CA VAL A 852 -18.47 7.87 -19.57
C VAL A 852 -19.66 7.19 -18.91
N ILE A 853 -19.97 7.54 -17.67
CA ILE A 853 -21.07 6.94 -16.91
C ILE A 853 -22.41 7.10 -17.63
N LYS A 854 -22.70 8.27 -18.21
CA LYS A 854 -23.95 8.52 -18.96
C LYS A 854 -24.11 7.61 -20.19
N THR A 855 -23.01 7.04 -20.72
CA THR A 855 -23.02 6.17 -21.88
C THR A 855 -23.15 4.68 -21.54
N ALA A 856 -23.04 4.31 -20.27
CA ALA A 856 -23.18 2.94 -19.81
C ALA A 856 -24.60 2.39 -20.01
N ASP A 857 -24.72 1.08 -20.28
CA ASP A 857 -26.02 0.40 -20.34
C ASP A 857 -26.57 0.12 -18.95
N TYR A 858 -25.67 -0.07 -17.98
CA TYR A 858 -26.02 -0.41 -16.60
C TYR A 858 -25.02 0.21 -15.63
N ILE A 859 -25.48 0.59 -14.45
CA ILE A 859 -24.66 1.15 -13.38
C ILE A 859 -24.85 0.34 -12.11
N ILE A 860 -23.76 0.08 -11.41
CA ILE A 860 -23.77 -0.45 -10.03
C ILE A 860 -23.13 0.62 -9.16
N ASP A 861 -23.94 1.33 -8.38
CA ASP A 861 -23.49 2.43 -7.52
C ASP A 861 -23.21 1.95 -6.10
N MET A 862 -21.93 2.07 -5.68
CA MET A 862 -21.43 1.62 -4.40
C MET A 862 -21.38 2.76 -3.39
N GLY A 863 -21.74 2.48 -2.14
CA GLY A 863 -21.73 3.53 -1.12
C GLY A 863 -22.40 3.11 0.19
N PRO A 864 -23.13 4.03 0.83
CA PRO A 864 -23.33 5.45 0.46
C PRO A 864 -22.08 6.33 0.69
N GLU A 865 -21.20 5.94 1.62
CA GLU A 865 -19.99 6.67 1.99
C GLU A 865 -18.72 5.86 1.70
N GLY A 866 -17.54 6.41 2.00
CA GLY A 866 -16.26 5.72 2.00
C GLY A 866 -15.98 4.97 3.31
N GLY A 867 -15.02 4.02 3.28
CA GLY A 867 -14.55 3.29 4.46
C GLY A 867 -15.63 2.47 5.15
N SER A 868 -15.73 2.58 6.48
CA SER A 868 -16.71 1.86 7.32
C SER A 868 -18.16 2.22 6.98
N GLY A 869 -18.41 3.43 6.46
CA GLY A 869 -19.71 3.91 6.01
C GLY A 869 -20.14 3.41 4.64
N GLY A 870 -19.25 2.75 3.89
CA GLY A 870 -19.45 2.20 2.56
C GLY A 870 -19.73 0.71 2.55
N GLY A 871 -19.39 0.07 1.44
CA GLY A 871 -19.40 -1.39 1.28
C GLY A 871 -20.76 -2.01 0.98
N THR A 872 -21.73 -1.21 0.53
CA THR A 872 -23.05 -1.68 0.08
C THR A 872 -23.35 -1.20 -1.33
N VAL A 873 -24.28 -1.86 -2.01
CA VAL A 873 -24.85 -1.36 -3.26
C VAL A 873 -25.99 -0.41 -2.90
N VAL A 874 -25.84 0.85 -3.29
CA VAL A 874 -26.84 1.90 -3.07
C VAL A 874 -27.97 1.81 -4.09
N ALA A 875 -27.57 1.60 -5.35
CA ALA A 875 -28.48 1.47 -6.47
C ALA A 875 -27.85 0.62 -7.59
N ALA A 876 -28.66 -0.08 -8.36
CA ALA A 876 -28.25 -0.79 -9.55
C ALA A 876 -29.37 -0.70 -10.60
N GLY A 877 -29.00 -0.34 -11.84
CA GLY A 877 -29.96 -0.14 -12.92
C GLY A 877 -29.38 0.65 -14.09
N THR A 878 -30.24 1.10 -15.00
CA THR A 878 -29.83 2.01 -16.08
C THR A 878 -29.45 3.40 -15.52
N PRO A 879 -28.71 4.20 -16.24
CA PRO A 879 -28.39 5.58 -15.81
C PRO A 879 -29.60 6.41 -15.44
N GLU A 880 -30.71 6.23 -16.15
CA GLU A 880 -31.98 6.90 -15.91
C GLU A 880 -32.60 6.49 -14.58
N GLU A 881 -32.61 5.16 -14.28
CA GLU A 881 -33.13 4.62 -13.02
C GLU A 881 -32.29 5.09 -11.81
N ILE A 882 -30.97 5.15 -11.96
CA ILE A 882 -30.05 5.62 -10.91
C ILE A 882 -30.32 7.09 -10.54
N CYS A 883 -30.70 7.93 -11.52
CA CYS A 883 -31.06 9.33 -11.27
C CYS A 883 -32.28 9.52 -10.37
N GLU A 884 -33.14 8.53 -10.26
CA GLU A 884 -34.35 8.58 -9.41
C GLU A 884 -34.09 8.11 -7.96
N VAL A 885 -32.89 7.59 -7.67
CA VAL A 885 -32.48 7.15 -6.33
C VAL A 885 -31.85 8.29 -5.54
N GLU A 886 -32.58 8.90 -4.61
CA GLU A 886 -32.11 10.04 -3.81
C GLU A 886 -30.81 9.78 -3.04
N LYS A 887 -30.56 8.55 -2.61
CA LYS A 887 -29.36 8.17 -1.86
C LYS A 887 -28.11 8.02 -2.74
N SER A 888 -28.26 7.99 -4.06
CA SER A 888 -27.16 7.87 -5.01
C SER A 888 -26.56 9.26 -5.30
N TYR A 889 -25.35 9.50 -4.80
CA TYR A 889 -24.61 10.71 -5.18
C TYR A 889 -24.33 10.73 -6.69
N THR A 890 -23.95 9.61 -7.27
CA THR A 890 -23.74 9.49 -8.72
C THR A 890 -25.02 9.88 -9.48
N GLY A 891 -26.19 9.42 -9.05
CA GLY A 891 -27.47 9.77 -9.65
C GLY A 891 -27.80 11.24 -9.58
N GLN A 892 -27.54 11.90 -8.44
CA GLN A 892 -27.78 13.33 -8.25
C GLN A 892 -26.98 14.17 -9.26
N TYR A 893 -25.68 13.88 -9.45
CA TYR A 893 -24.83 14.61 -10.43
C TYR A 893 -25.18 14.24 -11.88
N LEU A 894 -25.49 12.98 -12.14
CA LEU A 894 -25.82 12.48 -13.48
C LEU A 894 -27.12 13.09 -14.03
N LYS A 895 -28.12 13.33 -13.17
CA LYS A 895 -29.40 13.95 -13.52
C LYS A 895 -29.23 15.30 -14.25
N GLY A 896 -28.26 16.10 -13.82
CA GLY A 896 -27.96 17.38 -14.45
C GLY A 896 -27.36 17.25 -15.88
N ILE A 897 -26.72 16.11 -16.18
CA ILE A 897 -26.06 15.86 -17.49
C ILE A 897 -27.00 15.16 -18.46
N LEU A 898 -27.82 14.23 -18.01
CA LEU A 898 -28.81 13.54 -18.87
C LEU A 898 -29.92 14.49 -19.33
N ASN A 899 -30.23 15.55 -18.56
CA ASN A 899 -31.25 16.56 -18.89
C ASN A 899 -30.69 17.70 -19.76
N ARG A 900 -29.38 17.76 -20.02
CA ARG A 900 -28.74 18.74 -20.91
C ARG A 900 -28.68 18.18 -22.34
#